data_87b905667b962d5b024a589df045ffa8
#
_entry.id   87b905667b962d5b024a589df045ffa8
#
_cell.length_a   1.000
_cell.length_b   1.000
_cell.length_c   1.000
_cell.angle_alpha   90.00
_cell.angle_beta   90.00
_cell.angle_gamma   90.00
#
_symmetry.space_group_name_H-M   'P 1'
#
loop_
_entity.id
_entity.type
_entity.pdbx_description
1 polymer ?
#
loop_
_entity_poly.entity_id
_entity_poly.type
_entity_poly.pdbx_seq_one_letter_code
_entity_poly.pdbx_strand_id
1 'polypeptide(L)'
;MLHFDSVPRGTVRPPALKQEKSIFAETEAMRQAAGECGVTEPPKLSAQSRLTGGMAPGPEPDSNMIKADDLKLLRINYLRGPNIWTYRSVLEVWLDLGELEDYPSNKIPGFKDRLVTLLPALIEHHCGVGERGGFLQRLEEGTWAGHILEHIVIELLNLAGMPTGFGQTRSTSRHGVYRMVFRAREERVARAALDEGHKLLIATIKGEAFDVKTAVNRVRTEVDNCYLGPSTACIVDAATDRRIPHIRLNDGNLVQLGYGASQRRIWTAETEFTSAIAEGIAGDKDLTKSLLKSCGVPVPEGQIVNSPEEAWEAAQDIGLPVVVKPSDANHGRGVTLDLHEQADIEAAYHVAYPEGSDVMVERFIPGHEHRLLVVGDRVVAAARGEIIGITGDGRSTVRQLIDSQLNSDPRRGIEEEFPLETIVIETNTKVQLEIQRQGLTPDAVPVAGRVVVIERNGNVAIDCTDSVHPEVAHAATLAARVVGLDIAGIDMVAQDISRPLADQGGAIVEVNAGPGLLMHLKPAEGSPRPVGRAIVDHLFPETEGDTAPGRIPVVGVAGTRDTHKIARMVAWLAHLSGRQTGLACRDGLFLDRRRVESVNCAHWEAGHRLLMNHSVQATVIENGAETILRDGLPYDRCQVGVVTDLEGFEALSHYDVHEADQMVRVMRTQVDVVLPDGVAVLNTADTRVSDMASLCDGSVVLYGLQADIPAIEAHRASQGRAVYLKQGYVVLAAGSHEKVLSDLGDIRERQNTAFPMTEEALLAAVATAWALDISPDLIAAGIETFDPDPQPVRPAGSTAFFR
;
A
#
# COMPACT_ATOMS: atom_id res chain seq x y z
N MET A 1 30.75 -29.11 -41.80
CA MET A 1 30.73 -30.55 -41.56
C MET A 1 31.09 -30.82 -40.12
N LEU A 2 30.09 -31.13 -39.32
CA LEU A 2 30.12 -31.99 -38.14
C LEU A 2 28.70 -32.07 -37.61
N HIS A 3 28.14 -33.27 -37.73
CA HIS A 3 26.81 -33.65 -37.23
C HIS A 3 26.75 -33.61 -35.74
N PHE A 4 25.62 -33.16 -35.15
CA PHE A 4 25.20 -33.54 -33.83
C PHE A 4 23.79 -34.14 -33.85
N ASP A 5 23.73 -35.32 -33.29
CA ASP A 5 22.60 -36.22 -33.22
C ASP A 5 21.45 -35.67 -32.34
N SER A 6 20.26 -36.00 -32.73
CA SER A 6 18.99 -35.79 -32.07
C SER A 6 18.84 -36.67 -30.80
N VAL A 7 18.53 -36.03 -29.67
CA VAL A 7 18.04 -36.70 -28.45
C VAL A 7 16.54 -36.36 -28.31
N PRO A 8 15.65 -37.32 -27.97
CA PRO A 8 14.21 -37.12 -27.95
C PRO A 8 13.73 -36.27 -26.76
N ARG A 9 12.84 -35.30 -27.04
CA ARG A 9 12.13 -34.51 -26.05
C ARG A 9 11.17 -35.38 -25.25
N GLY A 10 11.53 -35.67 -24.00
CA GLY A 10 10.62 -36.13 -22.99
C GLY A 10 9.75 -34.98 -22.51
N THR A 11 8.43 -35.07 -22.68
CA THR A 11 7.42 -34.14 -22.18
C THR A 11 7.32 -34.29 -20.66
N VAL A 12 7.99 -33.41 -19.93
CA VAL A 12 7.74 -33.22 -18.49
C VAL A 12 6.53 -32.30 -18.37
N ARG A 13 5.39 -32.81 -17.89
CA ARG A 13 4.25 -32.00 -17.46
C ARG A 13 4.71 -31.14 -16.27
N PRO A 14 4.43 -29.81 -16.29
CA PRO A 14 4.63 -29.01 -15.10
C PRO A 14 3.68 -29.50 -13.97
N PRO A 15 4.08 -29.43 -12.71
CA PRO A 15 3.21 -29.75 -11.58
C PRO A 15 2.03 -28.77 -11.61
N ALA A 16 0.83 -29.31 -11.38
CA ALA A 16 -0.41 -28.56 -11.32
C ALA A 16 -0.29 -27.46 -10.26
N LEU A 17 -0.37 -26.22 -10.69
CA LEU A 17 -0.57 -25.06 -9.84
C LEU A 17 -1.79 -25.30 -8.94
N LYS A 18 -1.58 -25.39 -7.64
CA LYS A 18 -2.67 -25.34 -6.66
C LYS A 18 -3.36 -23.99 -6.87
N GLN A 19 -4.64 -24.04 -7.21
CA GLN A 19 -5.49 -22.87 -7.31
C GLN A 19 -5.32 -22.02 -6.04
N GLU A 20 -4.92 -20.78 -6.21
CA GLU A 20 -4.88 -19.80 -5.13
C GLU A 20 -6.27 -19.68 -4.52
N LYS A 21 -6.33 -19.95 -3.23
CA LYS A 21 -7.53 -19.70 -2.44
C LYS A 21 -7.78 -18.20 -2.45
N SER A 22 -8.98 -17.79 -2.85
CA SER A 22 -9.40 -16.40 -2.82
C SER A 22 -9.24 -15.81 -1.41
N ILE A 23 -9.15 -14.48 -1.30
CA ILE A 23 -9.07 -13.73 -0.02
C ILE A 23 -10.16 -14.16 0.98
N PHE A 24 -11.30 -14.64 0.50
CA PHE A 24 -12.37 -15.25 1.29
C PHE A 24 -11.98 -16.62 1.91
N ALA A 25 -11.16 -17.43 1.25
CA ALA A 25 -10.72 -18.71 1.78
C ALA A 25 -9.64 -18.57 2.87
N GLU A 26 -8.81 -17.52 2.83
CA GLU A 26 -7.87 -17.19 3.92
C GLU A 26 -8.63 -16.78 5.20
N THR A 27 -9.74 -16.06 5.06
CA THR A 27 -10.60 -15.70 6.20
C THR A 27 -11.26 -16.93 6.83
N GLU A 28 -11.57 -17.93 6.03
CA GLU A 28 -12.21 -19.18 6.49
C GLU A 28 -11.21 -20.15 7.13
N ALA A 29 -9.97 -20.22 6.62
CA ALA A 29 -8.89 -20.98 7.25
C ALA A 29 -8.46 -20.37 8.60
N MET A 30 -8.47 -19.04 8.74
CA MET A 30 -8.28 -18.37 10.03
C MET A 30 -9.43 -18.59 11.01
N ARG A 31 -10.67 -18.76 10.53
CA ARG A 31 -11.82 -19.11 11.37
C ARG A 31 -11.75 -20.54 11.88
N GLN A 32 -11.28 -21.50 11.08
CA GLN A 32 -11.07 -22.89 11.51
C GLN A 32 -9.94 -23.02 12.53
N ALA A 33 -8.81 -22.34 12.35
CA ALA A 33 -7.72 -22.32 13.32
C ALA A 33 -8.09 -21.63 14.64
N ALA A 34 -9.03 -20.65 14.61
CA ALA A 34 -9.56 -20.02 15.83
C ALA A 34 -10.66 -20.87 16.51
N GLY A 35 -11.28 -21.81 15.79
CA GLY A 35 -12.32 -22.71 16.33
C GLY A 35 -11.77 -23.94 17.05
N GLU A 36 -10.53 -24.34 16.75
CA GLU A 36 -9.90 -25.53 17.38
C GLU A 36 -9.16 -25.22 18.69
N CYS A 37 -8.93 -23.94 19.02
CA CYS A 37 -8.39 -23.57 20.32
C CYS A 37 -9.55 -23.24 21.27
N GLY A 38 -9.88 -24.18 22.18
CA GLY A 38 -10.98 -24.21 23.11
C GLY A 38 -11.42 -22.87 23.69
N VAL A 39 -12.37 -22.23 23.03
CA VAL A 39 -13.14 -21.13 23.57
C VAL A 39 -14.20 -21.76 24.47
N THR A 40 -14.05 -21.65 25.79
CA THR A 40 -15.13 -21.94 26.72
C THR A 40 -16.32 -21.06 26.33
N GLU A 41 -17.37 -21.71 25.82
CA GLU A 41 -18.69 -21.08 25.67
C GLU A 41 -19.12 -20.48 27.03
N PRO A 42 -19.76 -19.32 27.03
CA PRO A 42 -20.41 -18.84 28.26
C PRO A 42 -21.42 -19.90 28.71
N PRO A 43 -21.62 -20.10 30.03
CA PRO A 43 -22.43 -21.19 30.56
C PRO A 43 -23.84 -21.10 29.96
N LYS A 44 -24.26 -22.17 29.28
CA LYS A 44 -25.66 -22.36 28.90
C LYS A 44 -26.46 -22.44 30.17
N LEU A 45 -27.27 -21.46 30.46
CA LEU A 45 -28.29 -21.55 31.51
C LEU A 45 -29.23 -22.71 31.19
N SER A 46 -29.11 -23.77 31.93
CA SER A 46 -29.97 -24.94 31.85
C SER A 46 -31.43 -24.55 32.12
N ALA A 47 -32.29 -24.75 31.12
CA ALA A 47 -33.72 -24.67 31.27
C ALA A 47 -34.23 -25.89 32.05
N GLN A 48 -34.32 -25.80 33.39
CA GLN A 48 -35.22 -26.64 34.17
C GLN A 48 -35.49 -25.99 35.54
N SER A 49 -36.59 -25.26 35.65
CA SER A 49 -37.52 -25.34 36.75
C SER A 49 -38.80 -24.60 36.38
N ARG A 50 -39.83 -25.37 36.00
CA ARG A 50 -41.21 -24.90 35.99
C ARG A 50 -41.62 -24.60 37.44
N LEU A 51 -41.90 -23.32 37.73
CA LEU A 51 -42.86 -22.98 38.79
C LEU A 51 -43.79 -21.91 38.21
N THR A 52 -45.03 -22.28 38.11
CA THR A 52 -46.21 -21.50 37.78
C THR A 52 -46.44 -20.44 38.85
N GLY A 53 -46.32 -19.18 38.54
CA GLY A 53 -46.72 -18.03 39.30
C GLY A 53 -46.83 -16.83 38.41
N GLY A 54 -48.07 -16.51 37.98
CA GLY A 54 -48.32 -15.35 37.16
C GLY A 54 -47.98 -14.09 37.90
N MET A 55 -46.88 -13.47 37.51
CA MET A 55 -46.63 -12.00 37.77
C MET A 55 -46.95 -11.25 36.47
N ALA A 56 -47.76 -10.22 36.59
CA ALA A 56 -48.02 -9.29 35.54
C ALA A 56 -46.71 -8.73 34.99
N PRO A 57 -46.58 -8.43 33.66
CA PRO A 57 -45.42 -7.79 33.12
C PRO A 57 -45.20 -6.46 33.89
N GLY A 58 -44.01 -6.33 34.50
CA GLY A 58 -43.60 -5.04 35.05
C GLY A 58 -43.53 -3.99 33.92
N PRO A 59 -43.62 -2.72 34.21
CA PRO A 59 -43.54 -1.68 33.21
C PRO A 59 -42.22 -1.84 32.41
N GLU A 60 -42.34 -1.78 31.08
CA GLU A 60 -41.15 -1.68 30.21
C GLU A 60 -40.27 -0.54 30.68
N PRO A 61 -38.97 -0.71 30.79
CA PRO A 61 -38.09 0.39 31.20
C PRO A 61 -38.19 1.52 30.16
N ASP A 62 -38.52 2.71 30.68
CA ASP A 62 -38.54 3.91 29.88
C ASP A 62 -37.17 4.14 29.24
N SER A 63 -37.09 4.36 27.91
CA SER A 63 -35.84 4.56 27.18
C SER A 63 -35.00 5.74 27.74
N ASN A 64 -35.62 6.64 28.49
CA ASN A 64 -34.97 7.72 29.23
C ASN A 64 -34.22 7.29 30.50
N MET A 65 -34.30 6.02 30.92
CA MET A 65 -33.59 5.52 32.10
C MET A 65 -32.22 4.88 31.77
N ILE A 66 -31.93 4.58 30.51
CA ILE A 66 -30.64 4.00 30.12
C ILE A 66 -29.62 5.13 29.92
N LYS A 67 -28.56 5.15 30.72
CA LYS A 67 -27.50 6.15 30.56
C LYS A 67 -26.55 5.77 29.43
N ALA A 68 -26.98 6.01 28.19
CA ALA A 68 -26.19 5.75 26.99
C ALA A 68 -24.84 6.50 26.98
N ASP A 69 -24.77 7.65 27.67
CA ASP A 69 -23.56 8.46 27.79
C ASP A 69 -22.48 7.81 28.69
N ASP A 70 -22.79 6.68 29.36
CA ASP A 70 -21.81 5.91 30.13
C ASP A 70 -20.86 5.08 29.28
N LEU A 71 -21.16 4.88 27.97
CA LEU A 71 -20.23 4.25 27.03
C LEU A 71 -19.00 5.15 26.82
N LYS A 72 -17.85 4.72 27.34
CA LYS A 72 -16.60 5.49 27.29
C LYS A 72 -15.56 4.82 26.44
N LEU A 73 -14.90 5.60 25.60
CA LEU A 73 -13.68 5.20 24.89
C LEU A 73 -12.49 5.44 25.81
N LEU A 74 -11.93 4.37 26.38
CA LEU A 74 -10.87 4.48 27.40
C LEU A 74 -9.50 4.70 26.75
N ARG A 75 -9.22 3.98 25.64
CA ARG A 75 -7.96 4.03 24.93
C ARG A 75 -8.20 3.67 23.47
N ILE A 76 -7.51 4.35 22.57
CA ILE A 76 -7.56 4.11 21.13
C ILE A 76 -6.13 3.99 20.63
N ASN A 77 -5.74 2.79 20.18
CA ASN A 77 -4.43 2.49 19.61
C ASN A 77 -4.55 2.18 18.13
N TYR A 78 -3.68 2.75 17.32
CA TYR A 78 -3.52 2.36 15.94
C TYR A 78 -2.34 1.39 15.82
N LEU A 79 -2.62 0.11 15.62
CA LEU A 79 -1.63 -0.93 15.38
C LEU A 79 -1.30 -0.93 13.88
N ARG A 80 -0.13 -0.40 13.54
CA ARG A 80 0.27 -0.03 12.17
C ARG A 80 0.69 -1.21 11.31
N GLY A 81 1.12 -2.32 11.95
CA GLY A 81 1.60 -3.51 11.27
C GLY A 81 0.96 -4.80 11.80
N PRO A 82 1.56 -5.96 11.49
CA PRO A 82 1.14 -7.24 12.04
C PRO A 82 1.09 -7.20 13.56
N ASN A 83 0.02 -7.73 14.11
CA ASN A 83 -0.31 -7.64 15.52
C ASN A 83 -1.06 -8.88 15.99
N ILE A 84 -1.47 -8.93 17.26
CA ILE A 84 -2.17 -10.07 17.85
C ILE A 84 -3.54 -10.38 17.24
N TRP A 85 -4.09 -9.48 16.42
CA TRP A 85 -5.41 -9.61 15.81
C TRP A 85 -5.35 -10.04 14.34
N THR A 86 -4.37 -9.53 13.60
CA THR A 86 -4.25 -9.73 12.15
C THR A 86 -2.89 -9.28 11.63
N TYR A 87 -2.54 -9.68 10.40
CA TYR A 87 -1.37 -9.21 9.66
C TYR A 87 -1.49 -7.78 9.11
N ARG A 88 -2.64 -7.14 9.29
CA ARG A 88 -2.96 -5.82 8.74
C ARG A 88 -3.10 -4.79 9.86
N SER A 89 -2.98 -3.50 9.52
CA SER A 89 -3.25 -2.42 10.46
C SER A 89 -4.70 -2.43 10.95
N VAL A 90 -4.87 -2.13 12.23
CA VAL A 90 -6.19 -2.06 12.90
C VAL A 90 -6.25 -0.87 13.85
N LEU A 91 -7.45 -0.35 14.06
CA LEU A 91 -7.73 0.51 15.20
C LEU A 91 -8.27 -0.35 16.35
N GLU A 92 -7.55 -0.39 17.46
CA GLU A 92 -7.96 -1.05 18.70
C GLU A 92 -8.56 -0.03 19.66
N VAL A 93 -9.76 -0.29 20.11
CA VAL A 93 -10.51 0.59 21.01
C VAL A 93 -10.87 -0.15 22.28
N TRP A 94 -10.49 0.40 23.43
CA TRP A 94 -10.91 -0.10 24.73
C TRP A 94 -12.16 0.65 25.16
N LEU A 95 -13.22 -0.10 25.44
CA LEU A 95 -14.55 0.41 25.73
C LEU A 95 -14.94 0.08 27.17
N ASP A 96 -15.45 1.04 27.91
CA ASP A 96 -16.18 0.79 29.16
C ASP A 96 -17.66 0.98 28.88
N LEU A 97 -18.44 -0.08 29.00
CA LEU A 97 -19.86 -0.07 28.67
C LEU A 97 -20.72 0.61 29.76
N GLY A 98 -20.17 0.79 30.97
CA GLY A 98 -20.94 1.34 32.09
C GLY A 98 -22.25 0.55 32.32
N GLU A 99 -23.36 1.26 32.48
CA GLU A 99 -24.69 0.63 32.65
C GLU A 99 -25.14 -0.18 31.43
N LEU A 100 -24.61 0.05 30.23
CA LEU A 100 -24.95 -0.71 29.00
C LEU A 100 -24.52 -2.19 29.05
N GLU A 101 -23.65 -2.57 29.99
CA GLU A 101 -23.32 -3.99 30.25
C GLU A 101 -24.55 -4.82 30.61
N ASP A 102 -25.52 -4.24 31.31
CA ASP A 102 -26.76 -4.90 31.72
C ASP A 102 -27.87 -4.82 30.67
N TYR A 103 -27.67 -4.03 29.59
CA TYR A 103 -28.64 -3.75 28.53
C TYR A 103 -28.13 -4.20 27.15
N PRO A 104 -28.08 -5.51 26.84
CA PRO A 104 -27.86 -5.98 25.48
C PRO A 104 -28.98 -5.50 24.54
N SER A 105 -28.71 -5.50 23.24
CA SER A 105 -29.60 -4.94 22.20
C SER A 105 -31.06 -5.34 22.30
N ASN A 106 -31.35 -6.58 22.67
CA ASN A 106 -32.72 -7.10 22.81
C ASN A 106 -33.47 -6.56 24.05
N LYS A 107 -32.77 -5.92 24.98
CA LYS A 107 -33.38 -5.27 26.14
C LYS A 107 -33.60 -3.76 25.95
N ILE A 108 -33.18 -3.19 24.85
CA ILE A 108 -33.36 -1.78 24.50
C ILE A 108 -34.59 -1.66 23.57
N PRO A 109 -35.69 -1.08 24.02
CA PRO A 109 -36.94 -1.02 23.24
C PRO A 109 -36.77 -0.35 21.89
N GLY A 110 -37.17 -1.02 20.80
CA GLY A 110 -37.14 -0.51 19.43
C GLY A 110 -35.73 -0.20 18.86
N PHE A 111 -34.67 -0.61 19.55
CA PHE A 111 -33.28 -0.32 19.16
C PHE A 111 -32.95 -0.88 17.78
N LYS A 112 -33.23 -2.17 17.54
CA LYS A 112 -32.95 -2.83 16.26
C LYS A 112 -33.61 -2.11 15.10
N ASP A 113 -34.91 -1.79 15.22
CA ASP A 113 -35.67 -1.17 14.13
C ASP A 113 -35.11 0.22 13.79
N ARG A 114 -34.75 1.01 14.82
CA ARG A 114 -34.10 2.32 14.62
C ARG A 114 -32.75 2.16 13.94
N LEU A 115 -31.90 1.23 14.39
CA LEU A 115 -30.57 1.02 13.83
C LEU A 115 -30.66 0.58 12.37
N VAL A 116 -31.52 -0.37 12.04
CA VAL A 116 -31.71 -0.86 10.66
C VAL A 116 -32.31 0.20 9.75
N THR A 117 -33.15 1.09 10.29
CA THR A 117 -33.66 2.23 9.53
C THR A 117 -32.57 3.23 9.17
N LEU A 118 -31.60 3.47 10.08
CA LEU A 118 -30.47 4.36 9.84
C LEU A 118 -29.41 3.72 8.91
N LEU A 119 -29.12 2.42 9.09
CA LEU A 119 -28.10 1.67 8.36
C LEU A 119 -28.68 0.37 7.79
N PRO A 120 -29.49 0.43 6.71
CA PRO A 120 -30.16 -0.75 6.15
C PRO A 120 -29.19 -1.80 5.58
N ALA A 121 -27.99 -1.42 5.16
CA ALA A 121 -26.99 -2.33 4.62
C ALA A 121 -26.32 -3.23 5.70
N LEU A 122 -26.60 -3.01 7.00
CA LEU A 122 -26.21 -3.96 8.07
C LEU A 122 -26.75 -5.39 7.87
N ILE A 123 -27.75 -5.57 6.99
CA ILE A 123 -28.23 -6.90 6.57
C ILE A 123 -27.16 -7.70 5.81
N GLU A 124 -26.19 -7.02 5.18
CA GLU A 124 -25.09 -7.66 4.47
C GLU A 124 -23.98 -8.17 5.42
N HIS A 125 -24.04 -7.81 6.71
CA HIS A 125 -23.07 -8.24 7.69
C HIS A 125 -23.35 -9.67 8.19
N HIS A 126 -22.40 -10.57 7.92
CA HIS A 126 -22.53 -11.99 8.21
C HIS A 126 -22.30 -12.33 9.69
N CYS A 127 -21.50 -11.51 10.42
CA CYS A 127 -21.12 -11.73 11.80
C CYS A 127 -20.59 -13.17 12.05
N GLY A 128 -20.60 -13.64 13.29
CA GLY A 128 -20.20 -15.00 13.66
C GLY A 128 -21.10 -16.12 13.16
N VAL A 129 -22.29 -15.80 12.63
CA VAL A 129 -23.23 -16.76 12.02
C VAL A 129 -22.73 -17.23 10.64
N GLY A 130 -21.99 -16.38 9.91
CA GLY A 130 -21.41 -16.69 8.60
C GLY A 130 -22.38 -16.52 7.43
N GLU A 131 -23.64 -16.12 7.66
CA GLU A 131 -24.67 -15.92 6.63
C GLU A 131 -25.13 -14.47 6.59
N ARG A 132 -25.70 -14.05 5.44
CA ARG A 132 -26.31 -12.73 5.25
C ARG A 132 -27.40 -12.47 6.30
N GLY A 133 -27.33 -11.35 6.99
CA GLY A 133 -28.22 -11.02 8.11
C GLY A 133 -27.79 -11.56 9.47
N GLY A 134 -26.64 -12.23 9.56
CA GLY A 134 -26.13 -12.79 10.82
C GLY A 134 -25.99 -11.75 11.92
N PHE A 135 -25.60 -10.50 11.59
CA PHE A 135 -25.57 -9.43 12.58
C PHE A 135 -26.97 -9.04 13.08
N LEU A 136 -27.97 -9.00 12.20
CA LEU A 136 -29.35 -8.70 12.61
C LEU A 136 -29.93 -9.78 13.52
N GLN A 137 -29.58 -11.03 13.28
CA GLN A 137 -29.89 -12.13 14.19
C GLN A 137 -29.27 -11.93 15.57
N ARG A 138 -27.98 -11.55 15.63
CA ARG A 138 -27.30 -11.25 16.89
C ARG A 138 -27.92 -10.08 17.65
N LEU A 139 -28.47 -9.08 16.95
CA LEU A 139 -29.23 -7.97 17.57
C LEU A 139 -30.53 -8.48 18.23
N GLU A 140 -31.20 -9.45 17.61
CA GLU A 140 -32.43 -10.05 18.15
C GLU A 140 -32.16 -10.96 19.37
N GLU A 141 -31.11 -11.78 19.28
CA GLU A 141 -30.68 -12.67 20.36
C GLU A 141 -30.15 -11.90 21.57
N GLY A 142 -29.61 -10.69 21.34
CA GLY A 142 -28.99 -9.83 22.32
C GLY A 142 -27.48 -9.78 22.18
N THR A 143 -26.94 -8.61 21.91
CA THR A 143 -25.49 -8.34 21.85
C THR A 143 -25.16 -7.01 22.49
N TRP A 144 -23.90 -6.83 22.90
CA TRP A 144 -23.44 -5.68 23.66
C TRP A 144 -23.02 -4.49 22.77
N ALA A 145 -23.06 -3.30 23.35
CA ALA A 145 -22.78 -2.02 22.69
C ALA A 145 -21.43 -1.99 21.95
N GLY A 146 -20.39 -2.65 22.47
CA GLY A 146 -19.08 -2.73 21.83
C GLY A 146 -19.11 -3.46 20.48
N HIS A 147 -19.79 -4.60 20.41
CA HIS A 147 -19.98 -5.35 19.15
C HIS A 147 -20.88 -4.61 18.15
N ILE A 148 -21.88 -3.90 18.66
CA ILE A 148 -22.74 -3.06 17.83
C ILE A 148 -21.95 -1.92 17.23
N LEU A 149 -21.12 -1.24 18.01
CA LEU A 149 -20.26 -0.15 17.55
C LEU A 149 -19.28 -0.62 16.46
N GLU A 150 -18.71 -1.82 16.60
CA GLU A 150 -17.86 -2.44 15.60
C GLU A 150 -18.56 -2.50 14.22
N HIS A 151 -19.77 -3.04 14.17
CA HIS A 151 -20.53 -3.17 12.93
C HIS A 151 -20.98 -1.83 12.35
N ILE A 152 -21.33 -0.84 13.21
CA ILE A 152 -21.65 0.53 12.78
C ILE A 152 -20.43 1.18 12.11
N VAL A 153 -19.25 1.08 12.73
CA VAL A 153 -18.02 1.67 12.19
C VAL A 153 -17.63 1.03 10.86
N ILE A 154 -17.71 -0.30 10.76
CA ILE A 154 -17.47 -1.03 9.50
C ILE A 154 -18.42 -0.53 8.41
N GLU A 155 -19.70 -0.35 8.73
CA GLU A 155 -20.68 0.12 7.75
C GLU A 155 -20.44 1.57 7.32
N LEU A 156 -20.08 2.46 8.24
CA LEU A 156 -19.72 3.84 7.89
C LEU A 156 -18.49 3.91 6.99
N LEU A 157 -17.48 3.07 7.22
CA LEU A 157 -16.31 2.95 6.35
C LEU A 157 -16.70 2.44 4.95
N ASN A 158 -17.57 1.44 4.86
CA ASN A 158 -18.06 0.91 3.59
C ASN A 158 -18.84 1.98 2.79
N LEU A 159 -19.74 2.70 3.46
CA LEU A 159 -20.53 3.79 2.87
C LEU A 159 -19.66 4.99 2.44
N ALA A 160 -18.53 5.21 3.13
CA ALA A 160 -17.58 6.26 2.79
C ALA A 160 -16.62 5.90 1.64
N GLY A 161 -16.68 4.66 1.10
CA GLY A 161 -15.81 4.23 -0.01
C GLY A 161 -14.50 3.55 0.45
N MET A 162 -14.36 3.20 1.74
CA MET A 162 -13.22 2.43 2.26
C MET A 162 -13.68 1.02 2.73
N PRO A 163 -13.91 0.08 1.81
CA PRO A 163 -14.50 -1.21 2.16
C PRO A 163 -13.62 -1.99 3.14
N THR A 164 -14.24 -2.47 4.21
CA THR A 164 -13.63 -3.32 5.22
C THR A 164 -14.64 -4.37 5.70
N GLY A 165 -14.13 -5.56 6.05
CA GLY A 165 -14.97 -6.66 6.54
C GLY A 165 -14.43 -7.29 7.82
N PHE A 166 -13.29 -6.80 8.35
CA PHE A 166 -12.69 -7.35 9.55
C PHE A 166 -13.03 -6.48 10.77
N GLY A 167 -13.59 -7.12 11.78
CA GLY A 167 -13.77 -6.59 13.12
C GLY A 167 -13.88 -7.72 14.14
N GLN A 168 -13.54 -7.44 15.38
CA GLN A 168 -13.70 -8.34 16.52
C GLN A 168 -13.90 -7.52 17.78
N THR A 169 -14.83 -7.95 18.65
CA THR A 169 -15.00 -7.40 20.00
C THR A 169 -14.90 -8.53 21.02
N ARG A 170 -14.05 -8.34 22.04
CA ARG A 170 -13.79 -9.32 23.11
C ARG A 170 -13.85 -8.64 24.47
N SER A 171 -14.40 -9.37 25.47
CA SER A 171 -14.32 -8.95 26.86
C SER A 171 -12.88 -9.02 27.35
N THR A 172 -12.58 -8.21 28.39
CA THR A 172 -11.32 -8.24 29.12
C THR A 172 -11.51 -8.93 30.47
N SER A 173 -10.44 -9.06 31.25
CA SER A 173 -10.51 -9.53 32.66
C SER A 173 -11.29 -8.58 33.56
N ARG A 174 -11.45 -7.30 33.15
CA ARG A 174 -12.24 -6.29 33.87
C ARG A 174 -13.68 -6.31 33.37
N HIS A 175 -14.64 -6.56 34.29
CA HIS A 175 -16.07 -6.53 33.97
C HIS A 175 -16.50 -5.19 33.35
N GLY A 176 -17.33 -5.24 32.30
CA GLY A 176 -17.84 -4.07 31.58
C GLY A 176 -16.81 -3.44 30.61
N VAL A 177 -15.56 -3.94 30.59
CA VAL A 177 -14.52 -3.43 29.71
C VAL A 177 -14.27 -4.40 28.55
N TYR A 178 -14.29 -3.88 27.32
CA TYR A 178 -14.14 -4.62 26.08
C TYR A 178 -13.01 -4.06 25.23
N ARG A 179 -12.40 -4.92 24.43
CA ARG A 179 -11.47 -4.56 23.37
C ARG A 179 -12.19 -4.78 22.04
N MET A 180 -12.45 -3.72 21.32
CA MET A 180 -12.98 -3.71 19.96
C MET A 180 -11.86 -3.40 18.99
N VAL A 181 -11.74 -4.15 17.91
CA VAL A 181 -10.81 -3.87 16.83
C VAL A 181 -11.54 -3.92 15.51
N PHE A 182 -11.12 -3.10 14.58
CA PHE A 182 -11.56 -3.17 13.18
C PHE A 182 -10.41 -2.78 12.26
N ARG A 183 -10.44 -3.27 11.03
CA ARG A 183 -9.41 -2.97 10.04
C ARG A 183 -9.37 -1.48 9.75
N ALA A 184 -8.20 -0.89 9.88
CA ALA A 184 -7.95 0.51 9.64
C ALA A 184 -6.79 0.65 8.65
N ARG A 185 -7.11 1.01 7.40
CA ARG A 185 -6.08 1.25 6.37
C ARG A 185 -5.37 2.59 6.61
N GLU A 186 -6.11 3.56 7.14
CA GLU A 186 -5.65 4.91 7.45
C GLU A 186 -6.20 5.34 8.81
N GLU A 187 -5.31 5.83 9.68
CA GLU A 187 -5.65 6.16 11.07
C GLU A 187 -6.70 7.26 11.17
N ARG A 188 -6.55 8.35 10.39
CA ARG A 188 -7.49 9.50 10.45
C ARG A 188 -8.89 9.10 10.06
N VAL A 189 -9.03 8.32 8.99
CA VAL A 189 -10.32 7.81 8.51
C VAL A 189 -10.97 6.89 9.54
N ALA A 190 -10.18 5.96 10.12
CA ALA A 190 -10.67 5.03 11.13
C ALA A 190 -11.14 5.76 12.40
N ARG A 191 -10.42 6.81 12.82
CA ARG A 191 -10.82 7.65 13.98
C ARG A 191 -12.09 8.45 13.69
N ALA A 192 -12.23 9.01 12.48
CA ALA A 192 -13.44 9.72 12.07
C ALA A 192 -14.65 8.78 12.04
N ALA A 193 -14.51 7.57 11.49
CA ALA A 193 -15.57 6.57 11.47
C ALA A 193 -15.95 6.10 12.89
N LEU A 194 -14.97 5.95 13.79
CA LEU A 194 -15.21 5.63 15.19
C LEU A 194 -15.99 6.75 15.91
N ASP A 195 -15.62 8.01 15.72
CA ASP A 195 -16.27 9.17 16.34
C ASP A 195 -17.73 9.28 15.88
N GLU A 196 -17.98 9.22 14.57
CA GLU A 196 -19.34 9.27 14.02
C GLU A 196 -20.17 8.01 14.36
N GLY A 197 -19.53 6.84 14.38
CA GLY A 197 -20.19 5.59 14.80
C GLY A 197 -20.59 5.59 16.26
N HIS A 198 -19.75 6.13 17.14
CA HIS A 198 -20.07 6.29 18.56
C HIS A 198 -21.26 7.23 18.76
N LYS A 199 -21.27 8.38 18.10
CA LYS A 199 -22.42 9.33 18.13
C LYS A 199 -23.71 8.69 17.62
N LEU A 200 -23.64 7.95 16.50
CA LEU A 200 -24.78 7.25 15.93
C LEU A 200 -25.34 6.20 16.90
N LEU A 201 -24.47 5.40 17.52
CA LEU A 201 -24.88 4.41 18.51
C LEU A 201 -25.62 5.04 19.67
N ILE A 202 -25.07 6.11 20.27
CA ILE A 202 -25.66 6.83 21.39
C ILE A 202 -27.05 7.40 21.00
N ALA A 203 -27.15 8.07 19.84
CA ALA A 203 -28.40 8.61 19.34
C ALA A 203 -29.45 7.50 19.13
N THR A 204 -29.04 6.35 18.58
CA THR A 204 -29.92 5.20 18.35
C THR A 204 -30.44 4.63 19.66
N ILE A 205 -29.59 4.50 20.70
CA ILE A 205 -30.01 4.03 22.03
C ILE A 205 -31.04 5.00 22.64
N LYS A 206 -30.78 6.30 22.59
CA LYS A 206 -31.66 7.34 23.11
C LYS A 206 -32.94 7.55 22.27
N GLY A 207 -33.01 7.02 21.06
CA GLY A 207 -34.11 7.26 20.12
C GLY A 207 -34.11 8.68 19.56
N GLU A 208 -32.95 9.33 19.51
CA GLU A 208 -32.74 10.64 18.92
C GLU A 208 -32.55 10.55 17.41
N ALA A 209 -32.87 11.61 16.67
CA ALA A 209 -32.64 11.69 15.23
C ALA A 209 -31.12 11.79 14.96
N PHE A 210 -30.65 11.09 13.90
CA PHE A 210 -29.24 11.14 13.49
C PHE A 210 -29.14 11.27 11.95
N ASP A 211 -28.32 12.18 11.48
CA ASP A 211 -28.06 12.40 10.06
C ASP A 211 -26.89 11.54 9.57
N VAL A 212 -27.20 10.34 9.09
CA VAL A 212 -26.21 9.38 8.56
C VAL A 212 -25.48 9.95 7.35
N LYS A 213 -26.16 10.70 6.47
CA LYS A 213 -25.56 11.28 5.27
C LYS A 213 -24.43 12.26 5.63
N THR A 214 -24.68 13.14 6.60
CA THR A 214 -23.65 14.07 7.08
C THR A 214 -22.48 13.32 7.74
N ALA A 215 -22.74 12.27 8.53
CA ALA A 215 -21.70 11.45 9.16
C ALA A 215 -20.84 10.74 8.10
N VAL A 216 -21.45 10.09 7.12
CA VAL A 216 -20.73 9.44 6.00
C VAL A 216 -19.90 10.46 5.22
N ASN A 217 -20.44 11.65 4.94
CA ASN A 217 -19.68 12.68 4.22
C ASN A 217 -18.45 13.17 5.01
N ARG A 218 -18.53 13.26 6.34
CA ARG A 218 -17.35 13.59 7.17
C ARG A 218 -16.26 12.52 7.07
N VAL A 219 -16.65 11.23 7.13
CA VAL A 219 -15.70 10.13 6.97
C VAL A 219 -15.13 10.15 5.55
N ARG A 220 -15.95 10.39 4.52
CA ARG A 220 -15.52 10.49 3.12
C ARG A 220 -14.53 11.64 2.91
N THR A 221 -14.75 12.79 3.52
CA THR A 221 -13.79 13.90 3.46
C THR A 221 -12.39 13.47 3.98
N GLU A 222 -12.34 12.67 5.06
CA GLU A 222 -11.06 12.14 5.53
C GLU A 222 -10.49 11.07 4.58
N VAL A 223 -11.34 10.28 3.94
CA VAL A 223 -10.95 9.34 2.88
C VAL A 223 -10.27 10.11 1.74
N ASP A 224 -10.94 11.13 1.19
CA ASP A 224 -10.43 11.94 0.08
C ASP A 224 -9.10 12.64 0.43
N ASN A 225 -8.97 13.12 1.68
CA ASN A 225 -7.72 13.74 2.17
C ASN A 225 -6.56 12.75 2.33
N CYS A 226 -6.85 11.45 2.48
CA CYS A 226 -5.85 10.44 2.79
C CYS A 226 -5.58 9.48 1.62
N TYR A 227 -6.44 9.41 0.61
CA TYR A 227 -6.25 8.49 -0.50
C TYR A 227 -5.04 8.88 -1.37
N LEU A 228 -4.42 7.87 -1.94
CA LEU A 228 -3.49 8.05 -3.04
C LEU A 228 -4.29 8.38 -4.31
N GLY A 229 -3.82 9.32 -5.11
CA GLY A 229 -4.40 9.56 -6.43
C GLY A 229 -4.40 8.27 -7.28
N PRO A 230 -5.32 8.14 -8.26
CA PRO A 230 -5.56 6.88 -8.96
C PRO A 230 -4.32 6.32 -9.66
N SER A 231 -3.43 7.17 -10.16
CA SER A 231 -2.15 6.75 -10.76
C SER A 231 -1.23 6.07 -9.74
N THR A 232 -1.07 6.67 -8.54
CA THR A 232 -0.25 6.09 -7.48
C THR A 232 -0.89 4.84 -6.90
N ALA A 233 -2.22 4.87 -6.68
CA ALA A 233 -2.97 3.75 -6.13
C ALA A 233 -2.81 2.48 -6.98
N CYS A 234 -2.95 2.58 -8.31
CA CYS A 234 -2.81 1.42 -9.20
C CYS A 234 -1.41 0.80 -9.18
N ILE A 235 -0.35 1.62 -8.98
CA ILE A 235 1.02 1.12 -8.86
C ILE A 235 1.22 0.42 -7.51
N VAL A 236 0.71 1.02 -6.43
CA VAL A 236 0.78 0.44 -5.07
C VAL A 236 -0.03 -0.86 -4.97
N ASP A 237 -1.21 -0.93 -5.59
CA ASP A 237 -2.01 -2.15 -5.65
C ASP A 237 -1.27 -3.25 -6.42
N ALA A 238 -0.68 -2.94 -7.58
CA ALA A 238 0.12 -3.89 -8.35
C ALA A 238 1.38 -4.36 -7.60
N ALA A 239 2.02 -3.49 -6.81
CA ALA A 239 3.13 -3.85 -5.94
C ALA A 239 2.65 -4.79 -4.82
N THR A 240 1.48 -4.51 -4.23
CA THR A 240 0.86 -5.34 -3.19
C THR A 240 0.52 -6.73 -3.72
N ASP A 241 -0.02 -6.85 -4.94
CA ASP A 241 -0.31 -8.13 -5.61
C ASP A 241 0.96 -8.96 -5.82
N ARG A 242 2.10 -8.30 -6.05
CA ARG A 242 3.43 -8.92 -6.10
C ARG A 242 4.08 -9.11 -4.72
N ARG A 243 3.36 -8.87 -3.64
CA ARG A 243 3.86 -8.95 -2.25
C ARG A 243 5.05 -8.03 -1.97
N ILE A 244 5.20 -6.94 -2.73
CA ILE A 244 6.17 -5.90 -2.47
C ILE A 244 5.59 -4.96 -1.42
N PRO A 245 6.24 -4.76 -0.27
CA PRO A 245 5.74 -3.85 0.75
C PRO A 245 5.85 -2.40 0.28
N HIS A 246 5.02 -1.54 0.86
CA HIS A 246 5.07 -0.11 0.56
C HIS A 246 5.01 0.74 1.83
N ILE A 247 5.59 1.93 1.76
CA ILE A 247 5.59 2.93 2.83
C ILE A 247 5.24 4.27 2.20
N ARG A 248 4.18 4.91 2.67
CA ARG A 248 3.85 6.28 2.28
C ARG A 248 4.77 7.25 2.99
N LEU A 249 5.47 8.13 2.26
CA LEU A 249 6.50 9.00 2.80
C LEU A 249 6.02 10.42 3.12
N ASN A 250 4.87 10.84 2.57
CA ASN A 250 4.23 12.12 2.85
C ASN A 250 2.70 12.00 2.79
N ASP A 251 1.96 13.06 3.08
CA ASP A 251 0.50 13.09 2.97
C ASP A 251 0.00 13.11 1.51
N GLY A 252 0.90 13.29 0.53
CA GLY A 252 0.63 13.23 -0.91
C GLY A 252 0.89 11.84 -1.51
N ASN A 253 1.40 11.82 -2.73
CA ASN A 253 1.59 10.63 -3.56
C ASN A 253 3.05 10.11 -3.60
N LEU A 254 3.92 10.53 -2.66
CA LEU A 254 5.26 9.98 -2.57
C LEU A 254 5.25 8.68 -1.79
N VAL A 255 5.56 7.57 -2.47
CA VAL A 255 5.52 6.21 -1.91
C VAL A 255 6.85 5.51 -2.16
N GLN A 256 7.33 4.82 -1.15
CA GLN A 256 8.41 3.85 -1.24
C GLN A 256 7.80 2.46 -1.46
N LEU A 257 8.24 1.76 -2.48
CA LEU A 257 7.96 0.35 -2.73
C LEU A 257 9.19 -0.47 -2.32
N GLY A 258 9.02 -1.47 -1.48
CA GLY A 258 10.12 -2.26 -0.93
C GLY A 258 10.80 -1.63 0.29
N TYR A 259 11.83 -2.32 0.81
CA TYR A 259 12.58 -1.96 2.02
C TYR A 259 14.07 -1.76 1.77
N GLY A 260 14.68 -0.86 2.55
CA GLY A 260 16.13 -0.68 2.59
C GLY A 260 16.75 -0.43 1.22
N ALA A 261 17.86 -1.09 0.91
CA ALA A 261 18.57 -0.96 -0.37
C ALA A 261 17.80 -1.52 -1.57
N SER A 262 16.79 -2.37 -1.33
CA SER A 262 15.95 -2.95 -2.40
C SER A 262 14.71 -2.11 -2.72
N GLN A 263 14.53 -0.95 -2.08
CA GLN A 263 13.40 -0.06 -2.31
C GLN A 263 13.47 0.64 -3.67
N ARG A 264 12.29 1.05 -4.16
CA ARG A 264 12.09 2.01 -5.24
C ARG A 264 11.11 3.08 -4.80
N ARG A 265 11.31 4.32 -5.21
CA ARG A 265 10.40 5.42 -4.90
C ARG A 265 9.63 5.84 -6.13
N ILE A 266 8.36 6.16 -5.90
CA ILE A 266 7.47 6.71 -6.92
C ILE A 266 6.81 7.98 -6.37
N TRP A 267 6.56 8.94 -7.25
CA TRP A 267 5.75 10.12 -6.97
C TRP A 267 4.76 10.29 -8.10
N THR A 268 3.50 9.94 -7.88
CA THR A 268 2.52 9.70 -8.95
C THR A 268 2.98 8.60 -9.91
N ALA A 269 3.17 8.89 -11.19
CA ALA A 269 3.74 7.99 -12.19
C ALA A 269 5.22 8.28 -12.51
N GLU A 270 5.88 9.17 -11.76
CA GLU A 270 7.33 9.33 -11.81
C GLU A 270 8.02 8.35 -10.88
N THR A 271 9.21 7.94 -11.24
CA THR A 271 10.01 6.99 -10.45
C THR A 271 11.36 7.60 -10.07
N GLU A 272 12.11 6.93 -9.22
CA GLU A 272 13.50 7.33 -8.92
C GLU A 272 14.44 7.28 -10.13
N PHE A 273 14.03 6.66 -11.26
CA PHE A 273 14.77 6.64 -12.51
C PHE A 273 14.42 7.85 -13.40
N THR A 274 13.30 8.52 -13.15
CA THR A 274 12.95 9.77 -13.81
C THR A 274 13.93 10.85 -13.35
N SER A 275 14.87 11.25 -14.20
CA SER A 275 15.85 12.26 -13.82
C SER A 275 15.28 13.67 -13.99
N ALA A 276 15.70 14.60 -13.11
CA ALA A 276 15.35 16.02 -13.24
C ALA A 276 15.79 16.63 -14.58
N ILE A 277 16.81 16.06 -15.23
CA ILE A 277 17.23 16.48 -16.57
C ILE A 277 16.20 16.05 -17.62
N ALA A 278 15.73 14.80 -17.55
CA ALA A 278 14.71 14.30 -18.48
C ALA A 278 13.37 15.03 -18.28
N GLU A 279 12.97 15.28 -17.03
CA GLU A 279 11.80 16.09 -16.69
C GLU A 279 11.93 17.51 -17.26
N GLY A 280 13.09 18.16 -17.06
CA GLY A 280 13.37 19.49 -17.61
C GLY A 280 13.34 19.53 -19.14
N ILE A 281 13.87 18.49 -19.83
CA ILE A 281 13.77 18.37 -21.28
C ILE A 281 12.29 18.22 -21.70
N ALA A 282 11.52 17.35 -21.04
CA ALA A 282 10.10 17.16 -21.33
C ALA A 282 9.28 18.43 -21.15
N GLY A 283 9.63 19.27 -20.17
CA GLY A 283 9.01 20.57 -19.91
C GLY A 283 9.29 21.63 -20.98
N ASP A 284 10.41 21.52 -21.70
CA ASP A 284 10.80 22.43 -22.79
C ASP A 284 10.40 21.83 -24.16
N LYS A 285 9.26 22.28 -24.70
CA LYS A 285 8.67 21.71 -25.92
C LYS A 285 9.53 21.93 -27.15
N ASP A 286 10.26 23.07 -27.25
CA ASP A 286 11.14 23.35 -28.37
C ASP A 286 12.38 22.46 -28.34
N LEU A 287 13.04 22.37 -27.20
CA LEU A 287 14.19 21.49 -26.99
C LEU A 287 13.81 20.03 -27.26
N THR A 288 12.68 19.57 -26.67
CA THR A 288 12.18 18.21 -26.89
C THR A 288 12.00 17.91 -28.37
N LYS A 289 11.31 18.76 -29.12
CA LYS A 289 11.09 18.57 -30.56
C LYS A 289 12.38 18.60 -31.37
N SER A 290 13.29 19.51 -31.03
CA SER A 290 14.62 19.58 -31.67
C SER A 290 15.40 18.28 -31.51
N LEU A 291 15.42 17.72 -30.29
CA LEU A 291 16.05 16.45 -29.99
C LEU A 291 15.37 15.28 -30.74
N LEU A 292 14.04 15.21 -30.68
CA LEU A 292 13.25 14.16 -31.34
C LEU A 292 13.48 14.19 -32.87
N LYS A 293 13.43 15.38 -33.48
CA LYS A 293 13.68 15.59 -34.90
C LYS A 293 15.08 15.13 -35.31
N SER A 294 16.09 15.45 -34.48
CA SER A 294 17.48 15.04 -34.72
C SER A 294 17.68 13.52 -34.71
N CYS A 295 16.83 12.79 -34.00
CA CYS A 295 16.82 11.33 -33.91
C CYS A 295 15.85 10.67 -34.91
N GLY A 296 15.23 11.43 -35.82
CA GLY A 296 14.33 10.90 -36.85
C GLY A 296 12.91 10.59 -36.35
N VAL A 297 12.53 11.07 -35.18
CA VAL A 297 11.14 10.96 -34.67
C VAL A 297 10.29 12.02 -35.39
N PRO A 298 9.12 11.67 -35.97
CA PRO A 298 8.26 12.63 -36.65
C PRO A 298 7.63 13.59 -35.64
N VAL A 299 7.93 14.88 -35.79
CA VAL A 299 7.40 15.98 -34.96
C VAL A 299 6.84 17.07 -35.88
N PRO A 300 5.86 17.90 -35.46
CA PRO A 300 5.39 19.03 -36.21
C PRO A 300 6.53 20.02 -36.47
N GLU A 301 6.60 20.57 -37.68
CA GLU A 301 7.49 21.65 -37.97
C GLU A 301 6.97 22.93 -37.29
N GLY A 302 7.85 23.64 -36.57
CA GLY A 302 7.46 24.82 -35.81
C GLY A 302 8.62 25.71 -35.46
N GLN A 303 8.31 26.90 -34.99
CA GLN A 303 9.29 27.92 -34.55
C GLN A 303 8.69 28.82 -33.47
N ILE A 304 9.57 29.37 -32.60
CA ILE A 304 9.23 30.35 -31.59
C ILE A 304 9.14 31.74 -32.27
N VAL A 305 8.17 32.54 -31.85
CA VAL A 305 7.87 33.87 -32.39
C VAL A 305 7.66 34.87 -31.27
N ASN A 306 8.05 36.14 -31.50
CA ASN A 306 8.06 37.17 -30.45
C ASN A 306 7.02 38.30 -30.71
N SER A 307 6.32 38.23 -31.85
CA SER A 307 5.26 39.20 -32.17
C SER A 307 4.15 38.56 -32.98
N PRO A 308 2.93 39.15 -33.04
CA PRO A 308 1.86 38.71 -33.92
C PRO A 308 2.26 38.66 -35.40
N GLU A 309 3.06 39.63 -35.85
CA GLU A 309 3.55 39.71 -37.20
C GLU A 309 4.51 38.56 -37.51
N GLU A 310 5.47 38.27 -36.62
CA GLU A 310 6.33 37.08 -36.71
C GLU A 310 5.55 35.80 -36.74
N ALA A 311 4.43 35.70 -35.99
CA ALA A 311 3.56 34.52 -35.99
C ALA A 311 2.92 34.29 -37.36
N TRP A 312 2.52 35.35 -38.06
CA TRP A 312 2.02 35.24 -39.42
C TRP A 312 3.13 34.88 -40.43
N GLU A 313 4.31 35.50 -40.33
CA GLU A 313 5.45 35.14 -41.20
C GLU A 313 5.84 33.67 -41.00
N ALA A 314 5.93 33.21 -39.76
CA ALA A 314 6.19 31.83 -39.45
C ALA A 314 5.13 30.85 -40.02
N ALA A 315 3.86 31.23 -39.92
CA ALA A 315 2.77 30.43 -40.50
C ALA A 315 2.87 30.30 -42.03
N GLN A 316 3.32 31.37 -42.70
CA GLN A 316 3.56 31.34 -44.15
C GLN A 316 4.74 30.43 -44.55
N ASP A 317 5.82 30.45 -43.75
CA ASP A 317 7.01 29.62 -43.98
C ASP A 317 6.73 28.13 -43.70
N ILE A 318 6.01 27.83 -42.63
CA ILE A 318 5.63 26.45 -42.26
C ILE A 318 4.57 25.88 -43.20
N GLY A 319 3.67 26.74 -43.68
CA GLY A 319 2.49 26.37 -44.51
C GLY A 319 1.24 26.15 -43.67
N LEU A 320 0.15 26.79 -44.12
CA LEU A 320 -1.17 26.70 -43.48
C LEU A 320 -1.83 25.31 -43.69
N PRO A 321 -2.68 24.84 -42.76
CA PRO A 321 -3.02 25.48 -41.51
C PRO A 321 -1.98 25.29 -40.41
N VAL A 322 -2.01 26.19 -39.38
CA VAL A 322 -1.07 26.15 -38.26
C VAL A 322 -1.78 26.09 -36.89
N VAL A 323 -0.99 25.81 -35.87
CA VAL A 323 -1.32 25.90 -34.46
C VAL A 323 -0.49 27.01 -33.84
N VAL A 324 -1.11 27.86 -33.00
CA VAL A 324 -0.42 28.83 -32.16
C VAL A 324 -0.62 28.42 -30.69
N LYS A 325 0.48 28.32 -29.94
CA LYS A 325 0.47 27.87 -28.56
C LYS A 325 1.62 28.43 -27.75
N PRO A 326 1.53 28.47 -26.40
CA PRO A 326 2.67 28.73 -25.54
C PRO A 326 3.70 27.58 -25.63
N SER A 327 5.00 27.90 -25.43
CA SER A 327 6.09 26.91 -25.47
C SER A 327 6.10 25.96 -24.27
N ASP A 328 5.67 26.44 -23.08
CA ASP A 328 5.83 25.78 -21.80
C ASP A 328 4.51 25.64 -20.96
N ALA A 329 3.36 26.08 -21.49
CA ALA A 329 2.09 25.91 -20.79
C ALA A 329 1.56 24.46 -20.87
N ASN A 330 0.90 24.04 -19.80
CA ASN A 330 0.32 22.70 -19.64
C ASN A 330 -1.21 22.70 -19.84
N HIS A 331 -1.79 21.51 -20.05
CA HIS A 331 -3.24 21.29 -20.17
C HIS A 331 -3.93 22.06 -21.33
N GLY A 332 -3.19 22.35 -22.42
CA GLY A 332 -3.75 23.01 -23.60
C GLY A 332 -4.23 24.46 -23.36
N ARG A 333 -3.72 25.14 -22.33
CA ARG A 333 -3.99 26.57 -22.13
C ARG A 333 -3.33 27.38 -23.23
N GLY A 334 -4.03 28.41 -23.75
CA GLY A 334 -3.51 29.29 -24.80
C GLY A 334 -3.30 28.62 -26.18
N VAL A 335 -3.70 27.36 -26.39
CA VAL A 335 -3.55 26.63 -27.64
C VAL A 335 -4.70 26.96 -28.59
N THR A 336 -4.38 27.37 -29.81
CA THR A 336 -5.34 27.64 -30.88
C THR A 336 -4.99 26.80 -32.11
N LEU A 337 -5.92 25.94 -32.56
CA LEU A 337 -5.73 24.95 -33.62
C LEU A 337 -6.37 25.38 -34.93
N ASP A 338 -5.89 24.81 -36.06
CA ASP A 338 -6.51 24.87 -37.37
C ASP A 338 -6.70 26.31 -37.87
N LEU A 339 -5.62 27.10 -37.82
CA LEU A 339 -5.61 28.50 -38.19
C LEU A 339 -5.19 28.68 -39.64
N HIS A 340 -5.99 29.46 -40.40
CA HIS A 340 -5.79 29.67 -41.82
C HIS A 340 -5.58 31.16 -42.18
N GLU A 341 -6.10 32.10 -41.37
CA GLU A 341 -6.17 33.50 -41.70
C GLU A 341 -5.23 34.32 -40.80
N GLN A 342 -4.61 35.37 -41.34
CA GLN A 342 -3.69 36.21 -40.60
C GLN A 342 -4.31 36.79 -39.32
N ALA A 343 -5.52 37.30 -39.40
CA ALA A 343 -6.17 37.93 -38.26
C ALA A 343 -6.40 36.92 -37.09
N ASP A 344 -6.67 35.66 -37.40
CA ASP A 344 -6.87 34.60 -36.39
C ASP A 344 -5.55 34.19 -35.78
N ILE A 345 -4.46 34.14 -36.56
CA ILE A 345 -3.11 33.79 -36.07
C ILE A 345 -2.57 34.88 -35.15
N GLU A 346 -2.72 36.15 -35.54
CA GLU A 346 -2.33 37.31 -34.71
C GLU A 346 -3.17 37.37 -33.39
N ALA A 347 -4.46 37.11 -33.49
CA ALA A 347 -5.34 36.97 -32.28
C ALA A 347 -4.93 35.80 -31.40
N ALA A 348 -4.56 34.67 -31.99
CA ALA A 348 -4.10 33.47 -31.24
C ALA A 348 -2.75 33.74 -30.54
N TYR A 349 -1.85 34.54 -31.11
CA TYR A 349 -0.65 35.00 -30.43
C TYR A 349 -0.99 35.69 -29.11
N HIS A 350 -1.93 36.63 -29.14
CA HIS A 350 -2.34 37.36 -27.93
C HIS A 350 -3.02 36.49 -26.89
N VAL A 351 -3.62 35.37 -27.29
CA VAL A 351 -4.18 34.36 -26.39
C VAL A 351 -3.10 33.48 -25.78
N ALA A 352 -2.06 33.13 -26.53
CA ALA A 352 -0.94 32.30 -26.10
C ALA A 352 0.05 33.04 -25.22
N TYR A 353 0.35 34.29 -25.54
CA TYR A 353 1.39 35.13 -24.90
C TYR A 353 1.29 35.23 -23.36
N PRO A 354 0.11 35.43 -22.74
CA PRO A 354 0.00 35.51 -21.27
C PRO A 354 0.09 34.16 -20.58
N GLU A 355 0.06 33.03 -21.29
CA GLU A 355 -0.03 31.69 -20.74
C GLU A 355 1.31 30.95 -20.65
N GLY A 356 2.40 31.49 -21.22
CA GLY A 356 3.73 30.88 -21.21
C GLY A 356 4.86 31.85 -21.41
N SER A 357 6.11 31.34 -21.42
CA SER A 357 7.32 32.16 -21.59
C SER A 357 7.43 32.71 -23.01
N ASP A 358 7.13 31.87 -23.98
CA ASP A 358 7.25 32.18 -25.42
C ASP A 358 6.04 31.66 -26.19
N VAL A 359 5.82 32.18 -27.41
CA VAL A 359 4.75 31.70 -28.29
C VAL A 359 5.37 30.87 -29.43
N MET A 360 4.78 29.72 -29.72
CA MET A 360 5.21 28.81 -30.78
C MET A 360 4.14 28.71 -31.85
N VAL A 361 4.55 28.78 -33.11
CA VAL A 361 3.72 28.50 -34.32
C VAL A 361 4.16 27.15 -34.89
N GLU A 362 3.23 26.24 -35.12
CA GLU A 362 3.50 24.91 -35.63
C GLU A 362 2.55 24.49 -36.76
N ARG A 363 3.02 23.59 -37.62
CA ARG A 363 2.15 22.95 -38.62
C ARG A 363 1.02 22.20 -37.92
N PHE A 364 -0.21 22.43 -38.34
CA PHE A 364 -1.35 21.67 -37.91
C PHE A 364 -1.29 20.24 -38.48
N ILE A 365 -1.39 19.24 -37.59
CA ILE A 365 -1.44 17.82 -37.98
C ILE A 365 -2.89 17.38 -37.96
N PRO A 366 -3.46 16.92 -39.12
CA PRO A 366 -4.85 16.43 -39.14
C PRO A 366 -4.96 15.03 -38.55
N GLY A 367 -6.00 14.79 -37.75
CA GLY A 367 -6.26 13.47 -37.20
C GLY A 367 -6.82 13.51 -35.79
N HIS A 368 -6.75 12.39 -35.10
CA HIS A 368 -7.18 12.23 -33.73
C HIS A 368 -5.96 12.29 -32.79
N GLU A 369 -6.13 12.90 -31.65
CA GLU A 369 -5.14 12.83 -30.58
C GLU A 369 -5.09 11.42 -29.98
N HIS A 370 -3.89 10.94 -29.75
CA HIS A 370 -3.64 9.67 -29.06
C HIS A 370 -2.65 9.92 -27.94
N ARG A 371 -2.94 9.34 -26.76
CA ARG A 371 -2.01 9.26 -25.64
C ARG A 371 -1.49 7.84 -25.52
N LEU A 372 -0.20 7.64 -25.73
CA LEU A 372 0.49 6.37 -25.55
C LEU A 372 1.29 6.40 -24.25
N LEU A 373 1.14 5.36 -23.45
CA LEU A 373 1.96 5.16 -22.26
C LEU A 373 3.12 4.23 -22.59
N VAL A 374 4.33 4.77 -22.45
CA VAL A 374 5.58 4.02 -22.56
C VAL A 374 6.09 3.70 -21.17
N VAL A 375 6.46 2.44 -20.93
CA VAL A 375 7.13 1.98 -19.72
C VAL A 375 8.37 1.19 -20.13
N GLY A 376 9.55 1.70 -19.74
CA GLY A 376 10.83 1.16 -20.20
C GLY A 376 10.97 1.25 -21.72
N ASP A 377 10.95 0.10 -22.37
CA ASP A 377 11.19 -0.05 -23.81
C ASP A 377 9.93 -0.40 -24.65
N ARG A 378 8.73 -0.31 -24.06
CA ARG A 378 7.49 -0.74 -24.71
C ARG A 378 6.31 0.19 -24.45
N VAL A 379 5.41 0.29 -25.42
CA VAL A 379 4.08 0.87 -25.25
C VAL A 379 3.21 -0.15 -24.51
N VAL A 380 2.64 0.26 -23.38
CA VAL A 380 1.83 -0.63 -22.51
C VAL A 380 0.34 -0.30 -22.58
N ALA A 381 -0.01 0.91 -23.00
CA ALA A 381 -1.38 1.35 -23.22
C ALA A 381 -1.43 2.47 -24.25
N ALA A 382 -2.55 2.58 -24.97
CA ALA A 382 -2.84 3.67 -25.86
C ALA A 382 -4.32 4.04 -25.80
N ALA A 383 -4.61 5.33 -25.73
CA ALA A 383 -5.96 5.86 -25.72
C ALA A 383 -6.11 6.90 -26.84
N ARG A 384 -7.23 6.88 -27.54
CA ARG A 384 -7.63 7.89 -28.50
C ARG A 384 -8.60 8.86 -27.84
N GLY A 385 -8.35 10.16 -27.96
CA GLY A 385 -9.28 11.22 -27.53
C GLY A 385 -10.38 11.45 -28.57
N GLU A 386 -11.61 11.71 -28.10
CA GLU A 386 -12.70 12.12 -28.96
C GLU A 386 -13.15 13.55 -28.72
N ILE A 387 -13.56 14.22 -29.79
CA ILE A 387 -14.17 15.57 -29.75
C ILE A 387 -15.56 15.43 -29.15
N ILE A 388 -15.86 16.21 -28.12
CA ILE A 388 -17.15 16.25 -27.47
C ILE A 388 -17.99 17.39 -28.05
N GLY A 389 -19.20 17.08 -28.46
CA GLY A 389 -20.16 18.06 -28.98
C GLY A 389 -21.59 17.81 -28.55
N ILE A 390 -22.42 18.83 -28.66
CA ILE A 390 -23.87 18.79 -28.49
C ILE A 390 -24.58 19.08 -29.79
N THR A 391 -25.78 18.57 -29.96
CA THR A 391 -26.59 18.86 -31.13
C THR A 391 -27.73 19.80 -30.73
N GLY A 392 -27.80 20.96 -31.38
CA GLY A 392 -28.89 21.93 -31.19
C GLY A 392 -30.27 21.34 -31.52
N ASP A 393 -31.26 21.67 -30.70
CA ASP A 393 -32.66 21.28 -30.88
C ASP A 393 -33.56 22.47 -31.30
N GLY A 394 -32.97 23.68 -31.40
CA GLY A 394 -33.67 24.93 -31.71
C GLY A 394 -34.54 25.49 -30.57
N ARG A 395 -34.40 24.97 -29.35
CA ARG A 395 -35.19 25.35 -28.17
C ARG A 395 -34.38 25.51 -26.90
N SER A 396 -33.48 24.58 -26.65
CA SER A 396 -32.65 24.54 -25.45
C SER A 396 -31.38 25.37 -25.61
N THR A 397 -30.93 25.99 -24.52
CA THR A 397 -29.65 26.72 -24.51
C THR A 397 -28.46 25.73 -24.56
N VAL A 398 -27.28 26.21 -24.91
CA VAL A 398 -26.02 25.41 -24.89
C VAL A 398 -25.86 24.75 -23.52
N ARG A 399 -26.07 25.50 -22.44
CA ARG A 399 -26.02 24.97 -21.06
C ARG A 399 -26.99 23.79 -20.86
N GLN A 400 -28.25 23.96 -21.21
CA GLN A 400 -29.27 22.90 -21.07
C GLN A 400 -28.94 21.66 -21.92
N LEU A 401 -28.36 21.87 -23.10
CA LEU A 401 -27.94 20.78 -23.97
C LEU A 401 -26.72 20.05 -23.41
N ILE A 402 -25.73 20.74 -22.80
CA ILE A 402 -24.63 20.11 -22.08
C ILE A 402 -25.17 19.24 -20.95
N ASP A 403 -26.09 19.78 -20.13
CA ASP A 403 -26.66 19.01 -19.00
C ASP A 403 -27.44 17.78 -19.48
N SER A 404 -28.25 17.93 -20.54
CA SER A 404 -29.12 16.87 -21.03
C SER A 404 -28.41 15.82 -21.91
N GLN A 405 -27.42 16.22 -22.73
CA GLN A 405 -26.75 15.32 -23.69
C GLN A 405 -25.41 14.79 -23.19
N LEU A 406 -24.71 15.54 -22.31
CA LEU A 406 -23.39 15.17 -21.83
C LEU A 406 -23.37 14.84 -20.34
N ASN A 407 -23.81 15.76 -19.47
CA ASN A 407 -23.76 15.58 -18.02
C ASN A 407 -24.76 14.53 -17.48
N SER A 408 -25.76 14.15 -18.28
CA SER A 408 -26.69 13.04 -17.96
C SER A 408 -26.07 11.65 -18.11
N ASP A 409 -24.88 11.54 -18.70
CA ASP A 409 -24.16 10.27 -18.81
C ASP A 409 -23.72 9.80 -17.40
N PRO A 410 -24.14 8.60 -16.94
CA PRO A 410 -23.81 8.09 -15.61
C PRO A 410 -22.29 7.85 -15.39
N ARG A 411 -21.49 7.87 -16.46
CA ARG A 411 -20.02 7.78 -16.38
C ARG A 411 -19.39 9.13 -16.01
N ARG A 412 -20.15 10.24 -15.95
CA ARG A 412 -19.67 11.56 -15.56
C ARG A 412 -19.86 11.83 -14.07
N GLY A 413 -18.86 12.44 -13.47
CA GLY A 413 -18.87 12.83 -12.06
C GLY A 413 -17.86 13.93 -11.76
N ILE A 414 -17.85 14.36 -10.52
CA ILE A 414 -16.94 15.44 -10.05
C ILE A 414 -15.61 14.85 -9.52
N GLU A 415 -15.63 13.58 -9.09
CA GLU A 415 -14.49 12.92 -8.45
C GLU A 415 -13.69 12.08 -9.46
N GLU A 416 -12.39 11.89 -9.19
CA GLU A 416 -11.46 11.11 -10.04
C GLU A 416 -11.86 9.63 -10.21
N GLU A 417 -12.84 9.14 -9.48
CA GLU A 417 -13.37 7.78 -9.67
C GLU A 417 -14.24 7.63 -10.92
N PHE A 418 -14.73 8.73 -11.47
CA PHE A 418 -15.51 8.72 -12.70
C PHE A 418 -14.61 8.80 -13.93
N PRO A 419 -14.85 7.97 -14.98
CA PRO A 419 -14.02 8.00 -16.18
C PRO A 419 -14.18 9.29 -17.01
N LEU A 420 -15.27 10.04 -16.79
CA LEU A 420 -15.56 11.30 -17.44
C LEU A 420 -15.86 12.37 -16.39
N GLU A 421 -15.33 13.58 -16.57
CA GLU A 421 -15.63 14.72 -15.71
C GLU A 421 -16.98 15.36 -16.09
N THR A 422 -17.68 15.86 -15.08
CA THR A 422 -18.86 16.71 -15.30
C THR A 422 -18.44 18.05 -15.89
N ILE A 423 -19.04 18.47 -17.00
CA ILE A 423 -18.76 19.73 -17.68
C ILE A 423 -19.49 20.87 -16.96
N VAL A 424 -18.73 21.73 -16.28
CA VAL A 424 -19.21 22.93 -15.59
C VAL A 424 -18.70 24.14 -16.34
N ILE A 425 -19.58 24.81 -17.11
CA ILE A 425 -19.18 25.91 -18.00
C ILE A 425 -18.51 27.06 -17.23
N GLU A 426 -18.98 27.37 -16.02
CA GLU A 426 -18.51 28.47 -15.20
C GLU A 426 -17.04 28.38 -14.81
N THR A 427 -16.56 27.18 -14.60
CA THR A 427 -15.19 26.90 -14.15
C THR A 427 -14.28 26.40 -15.28
N ASN A 428 -14.87 25.98 -16.42
CA ASN A 428 -14.10 25.44 -17.54
C ASN A 428 -13.89 26.50 -18.64
N THR A 429 -12.77 27.22 -18.54
CA THR A 429 -12.37 28.27 -19.49
C THR A 429 -12.24 27.77 -20.93
N LYS A 430 -11.83 26.50 -21.13
CA LYS A 430 -11.70 25.90 -22.48
C LYS A 430 -13.07 25.75 -23.14
N VAL A 431 -14.05 25.26 -22.42
CA VAL A 431 -15.43 25.15 -22.91
C VAL A 431 -16.02 26.51 -23.24
N GLN A 432 -15.79 27.50 -22.38
CA GLN A 432 -16.23 28.87 -22.65
C GLN A 432 -15.64 29.43 -23.95
N LEU A 433 -14.33 29.29 -24.14
CA LEU A 433 -13.64 29.75 -25.34
C LEU A 433 -14.12 29.02 -26.59
N GLU A 434 -14.31 27.69 -26.54
CA GLU A 434 -14.76 26.90 -27.69
C GLU A 434 -16.19 27.26 -28.09
N ILE A 435 -17.08 27.49 -27.11
CA ILE A 435 -18.43 27.98 -27.38
C ILE A 435 -18.39 29.38 -28.04
N GLN A 436 -17.56 30.28 -27.52
CA GLN A 436 -17.41 31.65 -28.04
C GLN A 436 -16.84 31.69 -29.45
N ARG A 437 -15.87 30.83 -29.79
CA ARG A 437 -15.31 30.69 -31.13
C ARG A 437 -16.36 30.35 -32.19
N GLN A 438 -17.39 29.61 -31.81
CA GLN A 438 -18.47 29.23 -32.67
C GLN A 438 -19.58 30.32 -32.74
N GLY A 439 -19.31 31.50 -32.17
CA GLY A 439 -20.24 32.65 -32.15
C GLY A 439 -21.46 32.43 -31.22
N LEU A 440 -21.26 31.58 -30.17
CA LEU A 440 -22.32 31.26 -29.22
C LEU A 440 -21.98 31.74 -27.81
N THR A 441 -22.99 31.84 -26.99
CA THR A 441 -22.83 32.03 -25.53
C THR A 441 -23.46 30.82 -24.80
N PRO A 442 -23.16 30.59 -23.52
CA PRO A 442 -23.80 29.54 -22.75
C PRO A 442 -25.34 29.55 -22.79
N ASP A 443 -25.91 30.72 -22.88
CA ASP A 443 -27.38 30.93 -22.93
C ASP A 443 -27.94 31.04 -24.34
N ALA A 444 -27.08 30.97 -25.38
CA ALA A 444 -27.57 30.93 -26.78
C ALA A 444 -28.30 29.62 -27.10
N VAL A 445 -29.30 29.70 -27.96
CA VAL A 445 -30.07 28.55 -28.48
C VAL A 445 -29.53 28.18 -29.85
N PRO A 446 -28.77 27.07 -29.99
CA PRO A 446 -28.32 26.62 -31.31
C PRO A 446 -29.47 26.18 -32.20
N VAL A 447 -29.34 26.46 -33.48
CA VAL A 447 -30.32 26.02 -34.49
C VAL A 447 -30.43 24.49 -34.50
N ALA A 448 -31.63 23.97 -34.70
CA ALA A 448 -31.85 22.52 -34.74
C ALA A 448 -30.95 21.85 -35.79
N GLY A 449 -30.26 20.79 -35.35
CA GLY A 449 -29.27 20.01 -36.12
C GLY A 449 -27.89 20.62 -36.20
N ARG A 450 -27.65 21.82 -35.63
CA ARG A 450 -26.29 22.37 -35.53
C ARG A 450 -25.49 21.62 -34.47
N VAL A 451 -24.36 21.04 -34.87
CA VAL A 451 -23.37 20.47 -33.92
C VAL A 451 -22.55 21.64 -33.36
N VAL A 452 -22.50 21.71 -32.04
CA VAL A 452 -21.63 22.66 -31.32
C VAL A 452 -20.57 21.86 -30.58
N VAL A 453 -19.32 22.11 -30.94
CA VAL A 453 -18.16 21.49 -30.27
C VAL A 453 -18.02 22.10 -28.88
N ILE A 454 -17.92 21.26 -27.86
CA ILE A 454 -17.75 21.68 -26.46
C ILE A 454 -16.30 21.55 -26.02
N GLU A 455 -15.65 20.44 -26.38
CA GLU A 455 -14.21 20.24 -26.15
C GLU A 455 -13.61 19.53 -27.37
N ARG A 456 -12.45 20.03 -27.84
CA ARG A 456 -11.72 19.39 -28.95
C ARG A 456 -10.83 18.26 -28.47
N ASN A 457 -10.29 18.39 -27.25
CA ASN A 457 -9.47 17.40 -26.55
C ASN A 457 -10.31 16.86 -25.39
N GLY A 458 -11.38 16.16 -25.70
CA GLY A 458 -12.26 15.64 -24.66
C GLY A 458 -11.59 14.58 -23.82
N ASN A 459 -11.91 14.56 -22.52
CA ASN A 459 -11.51 13.51 -21.58
C ASN A 459 -12.13 12.12 -21.92
N VAL A 460 -12.75 11.98 -23.10
CA VAL A 460 -13.28 10.70 -23.58
C VAL A 460 -12.11 9.90 -24.15
N ALA A 461 -11.58 9.01 -23.34
CA ALA A 461 -10.49 8.11 -23.73
C ALA A 461 -11.09 6.79 -24.26
N ILE A 462 -10.79 6.46 -25.51
CA ILE A 462 -11.13 5.18 -26.12
C ILE A 462 -9.86 4.34 -26.17
N ASP A 463 -9.88 3.17 -25.53
CA ASP A 463 -8.75 2.25 -25.57
C ASP A 463 -8.50 1.78 -27.03
N CYS A 464 -7.29 2.00 -27.50
CA CYS A 464 -6.83 1.56 -28.83
C CYS A 464 -5.49 0.81 -28.76
N THR A 465 -5.11 0.32 -27.59
CA THR A 465 -3.81 -0.32 -27.35
C THR A 465 -3.49 -1.42 -28.33
N ASP A 466 -4.44 -2.33 -28.58
CA ASP A 466 -4.22 -3.49 -29.46
C ASP A 466 -4.15 -3.13 -30.96
N SER A 467 -4.49 -1.89 -31.30
CA SER A 467 -4.46 -1.38 -32.68
C SER A 467 -3.17 -0.62 -33.01
N VAL A 468 -2.30 -0.38 -32.05
CA VAL A 468 -1.07 0.42 -32.27
C VAL A 468 -0.13 -0.30 -33.23
N HIS A 469 0.21 0.36 -34.36
CA HIS A 469 1.14 -0.17 -35.32
C HIS A 469 2.56 -0.31 -34.71
N PRO A 470 3.34 -1.37 -35.03
CA PRO A 470 4.70 -1.53 -34.47
C PRO A 470 5.64 -0.35 -34.75
N GLU A 471 5.57 0.31 -35.91
CA GLU A 471 6.38 1.52 -36.16
C GLU A 471 5.94 2.72 -35.32
N VAL A 472 4.65 2.84 -35.03
CA VAL A 472 4.14 3.87 -34.09
C VAL A 472 4.65 3.61 -32.70
N ALA A 473 4.57 2.36 -32.23
CA ALA A 473 5.11 1.97 -30.94
C ALA A 473 6.63 2.20 -30.87
N HIS A 474 7.36 1.92 -31.94
CA HIS A 474 8.80 2.20 -32.03
C HIS A 474 9.09 3.70 -31.95
N ALA A 475 8.35 4.54 -32.68
CA ALA A 475 8.52 5.99 -32.60
C ALA A 475 8.24 6.54 -31.20
N ALA A 476 7.19 6.05 -30.51
CA ALA A 476 6.86 6.43 -29.15
C ALA A 476 7.95 6.02 -28.14
N THR A 477 8.45 4.78 -28.22
CA THR A 477 9.53 4.30 -27.34
C THR A 477 10.86 5.00 -27.63
N LEU A 478 11.14 5.32 -28.87
CA LEU A 478 12.30 6.13 -29.25
C LEU A 478 12.20 7.54 -28.67
N ALA A 479 11.03 8.17 -28.74
CA ALA A 479 10.81 9.50 -28.16
C ALA A 479 11.05 9.53 -26.65
N ALA A 480 10.49 8.56 -25.89
CA ALA A 480 10.74 8.42 -24.45
C ALA A 480 12.23 8.29 -24.14
N ARG A 481 12.94 7.46 -24.93
CA ARG A 481 14.36 7.19 -24.77
C ARG A 481 15.23 8.42 -25.11
N VAL A 482 14.89 9.17 -26.14
CA VAL A 482 15.61 10.41 -26.53
C VAL A 482 15.50 11.46 -25.44
N VAL A 483 14.35 11.61 -24.79
CA VAL A 483 14.15 12.50 -23.66
C VAL A 483 14.82 11.94 -22.39
N GLY A 484 14.94 10.63 -22.25
CA GLY A 484 15.55 9.95 -21.11
C GLY A 484 14.55 9.59 -20.01
N LEU A 485 13.28 9.43 -20.35
CA LEU A 485 12.23 9.03 -19.43
C LEU A 485 12.06 7.50 -19.39
N ASP A 486 11.98 6.94 -18.21
CA ASP A 486 11.66 5.52 -17.98
C ASP A 486 10.15 5.24 -18.06
N ILE A 487 9.33 6.24 -17.69
CA ILE A 487 7.88 6.25 -17.90
C ILE A 487 7.53 7.55 -18.61
N ALA A 488 6.86 7.44 -19.73
CA ALA A 488 6.51 8.61 -20.56
C ALA A 488 5.08 8.52 -21.10
N GLY A 489 4.36 9.64 -21.07
CA GLY A 489 3.15 9.86 -21.83
C GLY A 489 3.48 10.50 -23.18
N ILE A 490 3.21 9.82 -24.27
CA ILE A 490 3.48 10.33 -25.60
C ILE A 490 2.17 10.79 -26.25
N ASP A 491 2.08 12.09 -26.48
CA ASP A 491 0.96 12.65 -27.23
C ASP A 491 1.30 12.71 -28.70
N MET A 492 0.45 12.13 -29.52
CA MET A 492 0.60 12.13 -30.97
C MET A 492 -0.73 12.38 -31.68
N VAL A 493 -0.64 12.92 -32.89
CA VAL A 493 -1.80 13.09 -33.78
C VAL A 493 -1.62 12.21 -34.98
N ALA A 494 -2.61 11.37 -35.25
CA ALA A 494 -2.67 10.48 -36.38
C ALA A 494 -4.12 10.28 -36.86
N GLN A 495 -4.31 10.08 -38.18
CA GLN A 495 -5.64 9.73 -38.67
C GLN A 495 -6.04 8.30 -38.29
N ASP A 496 -5.07 7.38 -38.28
CA ASP A 496 -5.24 5.98 -37.93
C ASP A 496 -3.98 5.45 -37.24
N ILE A 497 -4.12 5.10 -35.96
CA ILE A 497 -3.02 4.59 -35.12
C ILE A 497 -2.52 3.21 -35.58
N SER A 498 -3.29 2.48 -36.42
CA SER A 498 -2.92 1.19 -36.98
C SER A 498 -2.06 1.27 -38.24
N ARG A 499 -1.64 2.47 -38.64
CA ARG A 499 -0.80 2.74 -39.79
C ARG A 499 0.46 3.52 -39.40
N PRO A 500 1.59 3.37 -40.14
CA PRO A 500 2.78 4.18 -39.90
C PRO A 500 2.49 5.69 -39.95
N LEU A 501 3.12 6.48 -39.05
CA LEU A 501 2.94 7.93 -39.01
C LEU A 501 3.37 8.61 -40.30
N ALA A 502 4.44 8.12 -40.91
CA ALA A 502 4.97 8.66 -42.17
C ALA A 502 3.98 8.60 -43.31
N ASP A 503 3.16 7.53 -43.39
CA ASP A 503 2.20 7.32 -44.50
C ASP A 503 1.00 8.26 -44.46
N GLN A 504 0.77 8.90 -43.32
CA GLN A 504 -0.41 9.71 -43.05
C GLN A 504 -0.08 11.14 -42.55
N GLY A 505 1.23 11.46 -42.48
CA GLY A 505 1.68 12.76 -41.96
C GLY A 505 1.42 12.95 -40.46
N GLY A 506 1.28 11.84 -39.71
CA GLY A 506 1.12 11.88 -38.26
C GLY A 506 2.42 12.28 -37.55
N ALA A 507 2.31 12.84 -36.36
CA ALA A 507 3.46 13.33 -35.60
C ALA A 507 3.28 13.21 -34.09
N ILE A 508 4.40 13.11 -33.38
CA ILE A 508 4.45 13.24 -31.91
C ILE A 508 4.47 14.73 -31.58
N VAL A 509 3.51 15.19 -30.81
CA VAL A 509 3.32 16.60 -30.47
C VAL A 509 3.87 16.97 -29.10
N GLU A 510 3.93 15.99 -28.16
CA GLU A 510 4.40 16.19 -26.81
C GLU A 510 4.92 14.88 -26.18
N VAL A 511 5.91 15.01 -25.30
CA VAL A 511 6.40 13.94 -24.42
C VAL A 511 6.26 14.43 -22.99
N ASN A 512 5.54 13.66 -22.17
CA ASN A 512 5.22 14.06 -20.80
C ASN A 512 5.91 13.15 -19.79
N ALA A 513 6.60 13.74 -18.80
CA ALA A 513 7.00 13.07 -17.57
C ALA A 513 5.79 12.94 -16.64
N GLY A 514 5.78 11.93 -15.76
CA GLY A 514 4.72 11.73 -14.78
C GLY A 514 3.30 11.64 -15.35
N PRO A 515 3.04 10.83 -16.40
CA PRO A 515 1.76 10.85 -17.10
C PRO A 515 0.61 10.38 -16.20
N GLY A 516 -0.57 11.01 -16.33
CA GLY A 516 -1.79 10.52 -15.71
C GLY A 516 -2.20 9.14 -16.26
N LEU A 517 -2.48 8.19 -15.37
CA LEU A 517 -2.79 6.81 -15.76
C LEU A 517 -4.30 6.53 -15.85
N LEU A 518 -5.15 7.42 -15.33
CA LEU A 518 -6.58 7.20 -15.18
C LEU A 518 -7.28 6.82 -16.50
N MET A 519 -6.92 7.48 -17.61
CA MET A 519 -7.51 7.22 -18.91
C MET A 519 -7.28 5.79 -19.43
N HIS A 520 -6.20 5.15 -18.97
CA HIS A 520 -5.87 3.77 -19.32
C HIS A 520 -6.46 2.76 -18.31
N LEU A 521 -6.69 3.20 -17.06
CA LEU A 521 -7.31 2.40 -16.01
C LEU A 521 -8.82 2.34 -16.15
N LYS A 522 -9.44 3.45 -16.54
CA LYS A 522 -10.89 3.62 -16.70
C LYS A 522 -11.20 4.29 -18.04
N PRO A 523 -10.92 3.62 -19.18
CA PRO A 523 -11.30 4.19 -20.48
C PRO A 523 -12.82 4.32 -20.58
N ALA A 524 -13.29 5.35 -21.28
CA ALA A 524 -14.73 5.54 -21.54
C ALA A 524 -15.30 4.41 -22.42
N GLU A 525 -14.47 3.90 -23.34
CA GLU A 525 -14.77 2.74 -24.19
C GLU A 525 -13.54 1.84 -24.32
N GLY A 526 -13.77 0.53 -24.42
CA GLY A 526 -12.70 -0.47 -24.49
C GLY A 526 -12.38 -1.11 -23.15
N SER A 527 -11.17 -1.62 -22.95
CA SER A 527 -10.77 -2.42 -21.81
C SER A 527 -9.76 -1.67 -20.91
N PRO A 528 -9.94 -1.70 -19.57
CA PRO A 528 -8.91 -1.26 -18.64
C PRO A 528 -7.58 -1.96 -18.91
N ARG A 529 -6.46 -1.22 -18.84
CA ARG A 529 -5.12 -1.75 -19.04
C ARG A 529 -4.35 -1.85 -17.72
N PRO A 530 -3.62 -2.93 -17.46
CA PRO A 530 -2.91 -3.16 -16.21
C PRO A 530 -1.60 -2.36 -16.13
N VAL A 531 -1.69 -1.05 -16.30
CA VAL A 531 -0.52 -0.15 -16.39
C VAL A 531 0.31 -0.13 -15.10
N GLY A 532 -0.32 -0.20 -13.94
CA GLY A 532 0.38 -0.29 -12.65
C GLY A 532 1.26 -1.54 -12.59
N ARG A 533 0.77 -2.68 -13.10
CA ARG A 533 1.56 -3.92 -13.17
C ARG A 533 2.78 -3.77 -14.07
N ALA A 534 2.63 -3.14 -15.23
CA ALA A 534 3.74 -2.90 -16.15
C ALA A 534 4.83 -2.02 -15.52
N ILE A 535 4.43 -0.99 -14.74
CA ILE A 535 5.36 -0.12 -14.03
C ILE A 535 6.10 -0.89 -12.92
N VAL A 536 5.38 -1.69 -12.13
CA VAL A 536 5.99 -2.51 -11.07
C VAL A 536 6.93 -3.56 -11.65
N ASP A 537 6.60 -4.18 -12.78
CA ASP A 537 7.47 -5.15 -13.45
C ASP A 537 8.73 -4.49 -14.03
N HIS A 538 8.65 -3.21 -14.42
CA HIS A 538 9.82 -2.42 -14.82
C HIS A 538 10.72 -2.07 -13.62
N LEU A 539 10.14 -1.64 -12.49
CA LEU A 539 10.88 -1.27 -11.29
C LEU A 539 11.51 -2.48 -10.56
N PHE A 540 10.85 -3.62 -10.62
CA PHE A 540 11.24 -4.89 -10.01
C PHE A 540 11.16 -6.01 -11.06
N PRO A 541 12.11 -6.06 -12.00
CA PRO A 541 12.13 -7.12 -13.01
C PRO A 541 12.24 -8.50 -12.34
N GLU A 542 11.54 -9.48 -12.90
CA GLU A 542 11.62 -10.85 -12.40
C GLU A 542 13.03 -11.39 -12.61
N THR A 543 13.68 -11.80 -11.51
CA THR A 543 15.00 -12.42 -11.50
C THR A 543 14.86 -13.87 -11.09
N GLU A 544 15.51 -14.79 -11.79
CA GLU A 544 15.44 -16.21 -11.45
C GLU A 544 15.94 -16.44 -10.02
N GLY A 545 15.08 -17.02 -9.17
CA GLY A 545 15.37 -17.27 -7.76
C GLY A 545 15.00 -16.14 -6.78
N ASP A 546 14.53 -14.97 -7.25
CA ASP A 546 14.02 -13.93 -6.36
C ASP A 546 12.55 -14.21 -5.99
N THR A 547 12.35 -14.72 -4.78
CA THR A 547 11.03 -15.08 -4.23
C THR A 547 10.37 -13.92 -3.48
N ALA A 548 11.13 -12.84 -3.18
CA ALA A 548 10.69 -11.72 -2.36
C ALA A 548 11.19 -10.37 -2.90
N PRO A 549 10.76 -9.94 -4.09
CA PRO A 549 11.25 -8.72 -4.73
C PRO A 549 11.01 -7.49 -3.84
N GLY A 550 11.96 -6.56 -3.91
CA GLY A 550 11.91 -5.32 -3.13
C GLY A 550 12.18 -5.49 -1.64
N ARG A 551 12.65 -6.65 -1.18
CA ARG A 551 12.93 -6.91 0.23
C ARG A 551 14.41 -7.02 0.51
N ILE A 552 14.82 -6.52 1.68
CA ILE A 552 16.09 -6.85 2.33
C ILE A 552 15.80 -7.91 3.40
N PRO A 553 16.78 -8.73 3.82
CA PRO A 553 16.64 -9.60 4.98
C PRO A 553 16.27 -8.79 6.22
N VAL A 554 15.12 -9.10 6.81
CA VAL A 554 14.63 -8.55 8.08
C VAL A 554 14.68 -9.64 9.12
N VAL A 555 15.35 -9.36 10.24
CA VAL A 555 15.37 -10.22 11.42
C VAL A 555 14.58 -9.57 12.54
N GLY A 556 13.55 -10.24 13.03
CA GLY A 556 12.80 -9.83 14.21
C GLY A 556 13.21 -10.68 15.42
N VAL A 557 13.55 -10.05 16.52
CA VAL A 557 13.92 -10.71 17.77
C VAL A 557 12.90 -10.37 18.84
N ALA A 558 12.07 -11.34 19.23
CA ALA A 558 11.00 -11.17 20.21
C ALA A 558 11.28 -12.00 21.48
N GLY A 559 10.94 -11.44 22.63
CA GLY A 559 11.15 -12.01 23.95
C GLY A 559 11.48 -10.93 24.98
N THR A 560 12.00 -11.34 26.14
CA THR A 560 12.34 -10.42 27.23
C THR A 560 13.79 -10.52 27.69
N ARG A 561 14.36 -11.73 27.65
CA ARG A 561 15.73 -11.98 28.12
C ARG A 561 16.75 -11.81 27.00
N ASP A 562 17.76 -10.97 27.25
CA ASP A 562 18.95 -10.78 26.39
C ASP A 562 18.67 -10.47 24.91
N THR A 563 17.42 -10.14 24.54
CA THR A 563 17.02 -9.87 23.14
C THR A 563 17.88 -8.83 22.45
N HIS A 564 18.28 -7.74 23.16
CA HIS A 564 19.19 -6.73 22.64
C HIS A 564 20.61 -7.27 22.39
N LYS A 565 21.09 -8.21 23.21
CA LYS A 565 22.40 -8.83 23.03
C LYS A 565 22.41 -9.76 21.80
N ILE A 566 21.33 -10.55 21.66
CA ILE A 566 21.09 -11.37 20.46
C ILE A 566 21.08 -10.48 19.23
N ALA A 567 20.26 -9.44 19.25
CA ALA A 567 20.11 -8.52 18.12
C ALA A 567 21.44 -7.85 17.73
N ARG A 568 22.25 -7.44 18.71
CA ARG A 568 23.59 -6.84 18.48
C ARG A 568 24.58 -7.83 17.89
N MET A 569 24.61 -9.07 18.40
CA MET A 569 25.48 -10.13 17.86
C MET A 569 25.06 -10.49 16.43
N VAL A 570 23.76 -10.66 16.17
CA VAL A 570 23.24 -10.95 14.83
C VAL A 570 23.57 -9.83 13.85
N ALA A 571 23.37 -8.57 14.23
CA ALA A 571 23.75 -7.42 13.40
C ALA A 571 25.24 -7.40 13.08
N TRP A 572 26.11 -7.74 14.05
CA TRP A 572 27.54 -7.89 13.84
C TRP A 572 27.86 -9.00 12.82
N LEU A 573 27.25 -10.18 12.97
CA LEU A 573 27.48 -11.31 12.07
C LEU A 573 26.98 -11.00 10.65
N ALA A 574 25.84 -10.31 10.53
CA ALA A 574 25.33 -9.83 9.26
C ALA A 574 26.26 -8.78 8.61
N HIS A 575 26.81 -7.85 9.41
CA HIS A 575 27.81 -6.90 8.94
C HIS A 575 29.08 -7.59 8.44
N LEU A 576 29.59 -8.59 9.16
CA LEU A 576 30.76 -9.38 8.72
C LEU A 576 30.54 -10.12 7.41
N SER A 577 29.28 -10.45 7.07
CA SER A 577 28.95 -11.05 5.77
C SER A 577 28.97 -10.04 4.60
N GLY A 578 29.37 -8.79 4.84
CA GLY A 578 29.50 -7.73 3.84
C GLY A 578 28.26 -6.89 3.61
N ARG A 579 27.20 -7.05 4.43
CA ARG A 579 25.96 -6.28 4.31
C ARG A 579 26.01 -5.02 5.15
N GLN A 580 25.57 -3.89 4.61
CA GLN A 580 25.32 -2.70 5.43
C GLN A 580 24.07 -2.95 6.30
N THR A 581 24.32 -3.06 7.61
CA THR A 581 23.32 -3.56 8.55
C THR A 581 22.71 -2.44 9.38
N GLY A 582 21.37 -2.41 9.46
CA GLY A 582 20.62 -1.58 10.40
C GLY A 582 20.23 -2.38 11.64
N LEU A 583 20.33 -1.78 12.85
CA LEU A 583 19.87 -2.39 14.09
C LEU A 583 19.05 -1.40 14.91
N ALA A 584 17.87 -1.81 15.33
CA ALA A 584 17.03 -1.09 16.29
C ALA A 584 16.80 -1.99 17.51
N CYS A 585 17.33 -1.58 18.67
CA CYS A 585 17.20 -2.32 19.92
C CYS A 585 17.15 -1.36 21.11
N ARG A 586 16.95 -1.89 22.33
CA ARG A 586 16.90 -1.06 23.54
C ARG A 586 18.21 -0.31 23.83
N ASP A 587 19.34 -0.76 23.29
CA ASP A 587 20.62 -0.05 23.45
C ASP A 587 20.77 1.12 22.49
N GLY A 588 19.93 1.22 21.47
CA GLY A 588 19.97 2.31 20.50
C GLY A 588 19.62 1.93 19.07
N LEU A 589 19.82 2.90 18.18
CA LEU A 589 19.77 2.73 16.73
C LEU A 589 21.20 2.71 16.18
N PHE A 590 21.51 1.70 15.36
CA PHE A 590 22.83 1.54 14.77
C PHE A 590 22.73 1.40 13.24
N LEU A 591 23.70 1.98 12.55
CA LEU A 591 23.98 1.74 11.14
C LEU A 591 25.39 1.16 11.05
N ASP A 592 25.50 -0.10 10.71
CA ASP A 592 26.69 -0.93 10.87
C ASP A 592 27.23 -0.86 12.31
N ARG A 593 28.47 -0.40 12.48
CA ARG A 593 29.10 -0.21 13.79
C ARG A 593 28.83 1.15 14.42
N ARG A 594 28.21 2.07 13.67
CA ARG A 594 27.94 3.42 14.15
C ARG A 594 26.63 3.46 14.93
N ARG A 595 26.71 3.79 16.21
CA ARG A 595 25.55 4.11 17.04
C ARG A 595 25.04 5.51 16.67
N VAL A 596 23.85 5.58 16.10
CA VAL A 596 23.19 6.83 15.66
C VAL A 596 22.42 7.47 16.81
N GLU A 597 21.72 6.64 17.60
CA GLU A 597 20.97 7.05 18.81
C GLU A 597 21.32 6.15 19.98
N SER A 598 21.35 6.73 21.18
CA SER A 598 21.71 6.01 22.42
C SER A 598 20.53 5.83 23.39
N VAL A 599 19.31 6.10 22.93
CA VAL A 599 18.07 5.85 23.67
C VAL A 599 17.50 4.49 23.29
N ASN A 600 16.51 4.02 24.06
CA ASN A 600 15.80 2.79 23.72
C ASN A 600 15.10 2.94 22.35
N CYS A 601 15.52 2.15 21.37
CA CYS A 601 15.01 2.09 20.00
C CYS A 601 14.28 0.77 19.69
N ALA A 602 13.91 -0.02 20.70
CA ALA A 602 13.07 -1.21 20.54
C ALA A 602 11.59 -0.81 20.40
N HIS A 603 11.27 0.04 19.42
CA HIS A 603 9.93 0.54 19.16
C HIS A 603 9.68 0.67 17.65
N TRP A 604 8.42 0.77 17.28
CA TRP A 604 7.95 0.73 15.89
C TRP A 604 8.66 1.76 14.99
N GLU A 605 8.74 3.02 15.43
CA GLU A 605 9.31 4.12 14.64
C GLU A 605 10.78 3.90 14.30
N ALA A 606 11.56 3.36 15.22
CA ALA A 606 12.99 3.07 14.98
C ALA A 606 13.18 1.95 13.95
N GLY A 607 12.40 0.87 14.06
CA GLY A 607 12.39 -0.20 13.06
C GLY A 607 11.97 0.32 11.69
N HIS A 608 10.92 1.11 11.61
CA HIS A 608 10.41 1.72 10.39
C HIS A 608 11.45 2.63 9.69
N ARG A 609 12.22 3.41 10.47
CA ARG A 609 13.32 4.25 9.95
C ARG A 609 14.40 3.43 9.26
N LEU A 610 14.71 2.22 9.74
CA LEU A 610 15.66 1.34 9.08
C LEU A 610 15.13 0.83 7.74
N LEU A 611 13.84 0.51 7.66
CA LEU A 611 13.19 0.07 6.41
C LEU A 611 13.13 1.17 5.35
N MET A 612 13.07 2.43 5.77
CA MET A 612 13.11 3.59 4.87
C MET A 612 14.53 3.96 4.42
N ASN A 613 15.57 3.46 5.08
CA ASN A 613 16.94 3.85 4.80
C ASN A 613 17.51 3.10 3.60
N HIS A 614 17.71 3.78 2.49
CA HIS A 614 18.20 3.22 1.22
C HIS A 614 19.59 2.57 1.30
N SER A 615 20.41 2.88 2.32
CA SER A 615 21.72 2.26 2.49
C SER A 615 21.68 0.92 3.22
N VAL A 616 20.59 0.59 3.91
CA VAL A 616 20.46 -0.62 4.72
C VAL A 616 20.19 -1.84 3.83
N GLN A 617 21.07 -2.83 3.88
CA GLN A 617 20.99 -4.08 3.10
C GLN A 617 20.50 -5.28 3.92
N ALA A 618 20.50 -5.17 5.25
CA ALA A 618 19.88 -6.12 6.17
C ALA A 618 19.50 -5.38 7.45
N THR A 619 18.44 -5.78 8.13
CA THR A 619 18.06 -5.15 9.39
C THR A 619 17.73 -6.16 10.47
N VAL A 620 18.10 -5.81 11.70
CA VAL A 620 17.76 -6.55 12.92
C VAL A 620 16.94 -5.64 13.83
N ILE A 621 15.77 -6.10 14.24
CA ILE A 621 14.83 -5.30 15.03
C ILE A 621 14.43 -6.10 16.27
N GLU A 622 14.72 -5.52 17.44
CA GLU A 622 14.23 -6.02 18.72
C GLU A 622 12.76 -5.62 18.90
N ASN A 623 11.89 -6.62 19.04
CA ASN A 623 10.44 -6.46 19.20
C ASN A 623 10.01 -6.87 20.60
N GLY A 624 9.80 -5.90 21.48
CA GLY A 624 9.23 -6.16 22.81
C GLY A 624 7.74 -6.51 22.71
N ALA A 625 7.23 -7.28 23.67
CA ALA A 625 5.80 -7.61 23.76
C ALA A 625 4.92 -6.35 23.80
N GLU A 626 5.35 -5.31 24.53
CA GLU A 626 4.64 -4.04 24.60
C GLU A 626 4.57 -3.34 23.24
N THR A 627 5.63 -3.37 22.42
CA THR A 627 5.63 -2.81 21.07
C THR A 627 4.64 -3.53 20.17
N ILE A 628 4.61 -4.88 20.23
CA ILE A 628 3.64 -5.69 19.47
C ILE A 628 2.19 -5.35 19.86
N LEU A 629 1.94 -5.15 21.15
CA LEU A 629 0.60 -4.85 21.68
C LEU A 629 0.15 -3.42 21.42
N ARG A 630 1.09 -2.46 21.35
CA ARG A 630 0.78 -1.03 21.22
C ARG A 630 0.74 -0.58 19.75
N ASP A 631 1.69 -1.04 18.93
CA ASP A 631 1.94 -0.52 17.59
C ASP A 631 1.90 -1.61 16.49
N GLY A 632 2.06 -2.89 16.86
CA GLY A 632 2.33 -3.98 15.93
C GLY A 632 3.81 -4.03 15.51
N LEU A 633 4.15 -4.98 14.63
CA LEU A 633 5.50 -5.10 14.08
C LEU A 633 5.77 -3.99 13.03
N PRO A 634 7.00 -3.47 12.91
CA PRO A 634 7.31 -2.39 11.96
C PRO A 634 7.45 -2.86 10.50
N TYR A 635 7.34 -4.13 10.22
CA TYR A 635 7.41 -4.77 8.89
C TYR A 635 6.24 -5.73 8.71
N ASP A 636 5.89 -6.01 7.47
CA ASP A 636 4.82 -6.94 7.12
C ASP A 636 5.23 -8.41 7.20
N ARG A 637 6.47 -8.72 6.75
CA ARG A 637 7.08 -10.06 6.79
C ARG A 637 8.58 -9.96 7.09
N CYS A 638 9.16 -11.03 7.64
CA CYS A 638 10.60 -11.12 7.94
C CYS A 638 11.23 -12.40 7.38
N GLN A 639 12.54 -12.32 7.11
CA GLN A 639 13.33 -13.48 6.70
C GLN A 639 13.60 -14.40 7.89
N VAL A 640 13.88 -13.82 9.08
CA VAL A 640 14.10 -14.62 10.29
C VAL A 640 13.28 -14.05 11.44
N GLY A 641 12.45 -14.89 12.05
CA GLY A 641 11.69 -14.59 13.25
C GLY A 641 12.23 -15.37 14.46
N VAL A 642 12.72 -14.65 15.47
CA VAL A 642 13.30 -15.25 16.69
C VAL A 642 12.34 -15.07 17.85
N VAL A 643 12.05 -16.15 18.59
CA VAL A 643 11.32 -16.11 19.86
C VAL A 643 12.16 -16.76 20.96
N THR A 644 12.48 -15.98 21.99
CA THR A 644 13.39 -16.42 23.06
C THR A 644 12.66 -16.99 24.27
N ASP A 645 11.59 -16.36 24.70
CA ASP A 645 10.87 -16.67 25.94
C ASP A 645 9.46 -16.06 25.99
N LEU A 646 8.68 -16.44 27.00
CA LEU A 646 7.31 -15.98 27.27
C LEU A 646 7.21 -15.24 28.61
N GLU A 647 8.30 -14.69 29.12
CA GLU A 647 8.35 -14.03 30.42
C GLU A 647 7.91 -12.56 30.36
N GLY A 648 7.84 -11.90 31.52
CA GLY A 648 7.57 -10.46 31.64
C GLY A 648 6.11 -10.05 31.43
N PHE A 649 5.17 -11.00 31.39
CA PHE A 649 3.74 -10.71 31.24
C PHE A 649 3.16 -9.93 32.42
N GLU A 650 3.78 -9.97 33.60
CA GLU A 650 3.34 -9.24 34.81
C GLU A 650 3.33 -7.72 34.58
N ALA A 651 4.24 -7.21 33.75
CA ALA A 651 4.29 -5.81 33.36
C ALA A 651 3.21 -5.40 32.35
N LEU A 652 2.50 -6.38 31.74
CA LEU A 652 1.56 -6.16 30.63
C LEU A 652 0.09 -6.29 31.03
N SER A 653 -0.20 -6.30 32.35
CA SER A 653 -1.58 -6.38 32.87
C SER A 653 -2.50 -5.27 32.33
N HIS A 654 -1.94 -4.11 31.99
CA HIS A 654 -2.68 -2.99 31.37
C HIS A 654 -3.04 -3.22 29.90
N TYR A 655 -2.52 -4.30 29.26
CA TYR A 655 -2.95 -4.82 27.98
C TYR A 655 -3.80 -6.10 28.10
N ASP A 656 -4.26 -6.44 29.33
CA ASP A 656 -5.02 -7.65 29.62
C ASP A 656 -4.21 -8.96 29.36
N VAL A 657 -2.90 -8.88 29.58
CA VAL A 657 -1.99 -10.03 29.56
C VAL A 657 -1.57 -10.34 30.98
N HIS A 658 -2.00 -11.50 31.51
CA HIS A 658 -1.85 -11.87 32.93
C HIS A 658 -1.13 -13.21 33.11
N GLU A 659 -0.94 -13.96 32.05
CA GLU A 659 -0.36 -15.29 32.08
C GLU A 659 0.42 -15.62 30.82
N ALA A 660 1.30 -16.62 30.93
CA ALA A 660 2.18 -17.02 29.84
C ALA A 660 1.43 -17.53 28.60
N ASP A 661 0.27 -18.13 28.75
CA ASP A 661 -0.54 -18.59 27.60
C ASP A 661 -1.12 -17.43 26.78
N GLN A 662 -1.38 -16.28 27.42
CA GLN A 662 -1.72 -15.06 26.69
C GLN A 662 -0.49 -14.46 26.01
N MET A 663 0.71 -14.59 26.64
CA MET A 663 1.98 -14.17 26.06
C MET A 663 2.32 -14.95 24.78
N VAL A 664 1.93 -16.26 24.69
CA VAL A 664 2.04 -17.04 23.43
C VAL A 664 1.39 -16.29 22.27
N ARG A 665 0.20 -15.72 22.44
CA ARG A 665 -0.50 -14.98 21.37
C ARG A 665 0.28 -13.73 20.93
N VAL A 666 0.96 -13.09 21.87
CA VAL A 666 1.77 -11.89 21.55
C VAL A 666 3.02 -12.30 20.77
N MET A 667 3.79 -13.26 21.29
CA MET A 667 5.05 -13.68 20.67
C MET A 667 4.85 -14.46 19.36
N ARG A 668 3.73 -15.17 19.22
CA ARG A 668 3.33 -15.85 17.99
C ARG A 668 3.34 -14.89 16.80
N THR A 669 2.98 -13.60 16.99
CA THR A 669 3.00 -12.59 15.92
C THR A 669 4.34 -12.55 15.19
N GLN A 670 5.46 -12.78 15.91
CA GLN A 670 6.79 -12.81 15.30
C GLN A 670 7.01 -14.03 14.41
N VAL A 671 6.40 -15.16 14.72
CA VAL A 671 6.49 -16.42 13.93
C VAL A 671 5.57 -16.37 12.72
N ASP A 672 4.35 -15.86 12.92
CA ASP A 672 3.33 -15.78 11.89
C ASP A 672 3.74 -14.89 10.67
N VAL A 673 4.70 -13.98 10.86
CA VAL A 673 5.20 -13.10 9.80
C VAL A 673 6.45 -13.59 9.09
N VAL A 674 6.94 -14.79 9.40
CA VAL A 674 8.06 -15.39 8.68
C VAL A 674 7.67 -15.69 7.24
N LEU A 675 8.55 -15.35 6.29
CA LEU A 675 8.34 -15.65 4.87
C LEU A 675 8.31 -17.17 4.62
N PRO A 676 7.65 -17.66 3.58
CA PRO A 676 7.64 -19.09 3.24
C PRO A 676 9.02 -19.68 2.97
N ASP A 677 9.97 -18.86 2.50
CA ASP A 677 11.39 -19.18 2.32
C ASP A 677 12.25 -18.71 3.52
N GLY A 678 11.61 -18.20 4.56
CA GLY A 678 12.23 -17.70 5.78
C GLY A 678 12.41 -18.80 6.84
N VAL A 679 12.83 -18.35 8.04
CA VAL A 679 13.18 -19.26 9.14
C VAL A 679 12.66 -18.73 10.48
N ALA A 680 11.95 -19.57 11.24
CA ALA A 680 11.72 -19.31 12.66
C ALA A 680 12.84 -19.89 13.52
N VAL A 681 13.37 -19.13 14.45
CA VAL A 681 14.40 -19.55 15.43
C VAL A 681 13.75 -19.58 16.80
N LEU A 682 13.60 -20.79 17.38
CA LEU A 682 12.77 -21.01 18.57
C LEU A 682 13.54 -21.67 19.69
N ASN A 683 13.40 -21.13 20.91
CA ASN A 683 13.99 -21.69 22.12
C ASN A 683 13.24 -22.93 22.58
N THR A 684 13.95 -23.99 22.95
CA THR A 684 13.37 -25.23 23.48
C THR A 684 13.27 -25.26 25.01
N ALA A 685 13.71 -24.20 25.69
CA ALA A 685 13.59 -24.10 27.15
C ALA A 685 12.12 -24.03 27.62
N ASP A 686 11.23 -23.48 26.79
CA ASP A 686 9.78 -23.52 26.99
C ASP A 686 9.13 -24.26 25.81
N THR A 687 8.39 -25.31 26.11
CA THR A 687 7.73 -26.15 25.08
C THR A 687 6.73 -25.36 24.26
N ARG A 688 6.05 -24.37 24.86
CA ARG A 688 5.10 -23.47 24.15
C ARG A 688 5.79 -22.63 23.09
N VAL A 689 7.06 -22.27 23.27
CA VAL A 689 7.87 -21.58 22.24
C VAL A 689 8.20 -22.54 21.12
N SER A 690 8.72 -23.74 21.46
CA SER A 690 9.06 -24.73 20.43
C SER A 690 7.84 -25.23 19.65
N ASP A 691 6.65 -25.30 20.26
CA ASP A 691 5.38 -25.70 19.62
C ASP A 691 4.91 -24.69 18.55
N MET A 692 5.36 -23.43 18.62
CA MET A 692 5.13 -22.43 17.55
C MET A 692 5.76 -22.83 16.21
N ALA A 693 6.66 -23.84 16.20
CA ALA A 693 7.22 -24.38 14.96
C ALA A 693 6.13 -24.79 13.94
N SER A 694 4.99 -25.29 14.43
CA SER A 694 3.85 -25.70 13.60
C SER A 694 3.10 -24.54 12.94
N LEU A 695 3.36 -23.29 13.37
CA LEU A 695 2.71 -22.06 12.89
C LEU A 695 3.54 -21.34 11.82
N CYS A 696 4.82 -21.72 11.67
CA CYS A 696 5.73 -21.09 10.74
C CYS A 696 5.44 -21.55 9.29
N ASP A 697 5.25 -20.58 8.37
CA ASP A 697 5.12 -20.86 6.94
C ASP A 697 6.43 -21.33 6.30
N GLY A 698 7.59 -20.96 6.91
CA GLY A 698 8.94 -21.27 6.46
C GLY A 698 9.57 -22.48 7.19
N SER A 699 10.89 -22.55 7.19
CA SER A 699 11.63 -23.58 7.93
C SER A 699 11.86 -23.14 9.39
N VAL A 700 12.31 -24.10 10.23
CA VAL A 700 12.54 -23.86 11.66
C VAL A 700 13.97 -24.27 12.04
N VAL A 701 14.59 -23.48 12.91
CA VAL A 701 15.80 -23.86 13.66
C VAL A 701 15.46 -23.84 15.13
N LEU A 702 15.60 -24.98 15.80
CA LEU A 702 15.47 -25.07 17.26
C LEU A 702 16.82 -24.83 17.93
N TYR A 703 16.82 -24.18 19.09
CA TYR A 703 18.03 -24.06 19.88
C TYR A 703 17.78 -24.36 21.37
N GLY A 704 18.81 -24.88 22.03
CA GLY A 704 18.73 -25.23 23.44
C GLY A 704 20.06 -25.60 24.05
N LEU A 705 20.16 -25.65 25.38
CA LEU A 705 21.40 -25.88 26.10
C LEU A 705 21.94 -27.33 26.01
N GLN A 706 21.13 -28.27 25.53
CA GLN A 706 21.45 -29.70 25.51
C GLN A 706 20.99 -30.35 24.21
N ALA A 707 21.71 -31.36 23.77
CA ALA A 707 21.41 -32.09 22.55
C ALA A 707 20.25 -33.09 22.70
N ASP A 708 20.01 -33.57 23.91
CA ASP A 708 19.03 -34.61 24.27
C ASP A 708 17.64 -34.05 24.69
N ILE A 709 17.38 -32.78 24.38
CA ILE A 709 16.04 -32.19 24.53
C ILE A 709 15.10 -32.87 23.54
N PRO A 710 13.96 -33.47 24.00
CA PRO A 710 13.07 -34.25 23.13
C PRO A 710 12.60 -33.49 21.86
N ALA A 711 12.34 -32.20 21.97
CA ALA A 711 11.96 -31.37 20.83
C ALA A 711 13.08 -31.27 19.78
N ILE A 712 14.36 -31.16 20.22
CA ILE A 712 15.53 -31.13 19.35
C ILE A 712 15.72 -32.48 18.67
N GLU A 713 15.62 -33.58 19.43
CA GLU A 713 15.77 -34.94 18.90
C GLU A 713 14.71 -35.25 17.83
N ALA A 714 13.44 -34.96 18.12
CA ALA A 714 12.32 -35.16 17.20
C ALA A 714 12.48 -34.30 15.93
N HIS A 715 12.87 -33.03 16.08
CA HIS A 715 13.07 -32.12 14.97
C HIS A 715 14.22 -32.57 14.06
N ARG A 716 15.34 -33.02 14.63
CA ARG A 716 16.47 -33.57 13.90
C ARG A 716 16.11 -34.88 13.19
N ALA A 717 15.34 -35.76 13.83
CA ALA A 717 14.85 -36.99 13.21
C ALA A 717 14.04 -36.70 11.92
N SER A 718 13.37 -35.53 11.87
CA SER A 718 12.66 -35.03 10.70
C SER A 718 13.52 -34.19 9.75
N GLN A 719 14.86 -34.34 9.82
CA GLN A 719 15.86 -33.59 9.04
C GLN A 719 15.91 -32.08 9.34
N GLY A 720 15.35 -31.64 10.48
CA GLY A 720 15.35 -30.26 10.93
C GLY A 720 16.75 -29.78 11.37
N ARG A 721 16.92 -28.46 11.44
CA ARG A 721 18.12 -27.78 11.89
C ARG A 721 18.03 -27.45 13.39
N ALA A 722 19.13 -27.65 14.12
CA ALA A 722 19.20 -27.29 15.53
C ALA A 722 20.58 -26.77 15.94
N VAL A 723 20.61 -25.93 17.00
CA VAL A 723 21.84 -25.40 17.60
C VAL A 723 21.82 -25.69 19.10
N TYR A 724 22.88 -26.31 19.62
CA TYR A 724 22.93 -26.71 21.03
C TYR A 724 24.40 -26.79 21.56
N LEU A 725 24.51 -26.97 22.88
CA LEU A 725 25.81 -27.29 23.51
C LEU A 725 25.97 -28.79 23.63
N LYS A 726 27.17 -29.26 23.29
CA LYS A 726 27.61 -30.67 23.48
C LYS A 726 29.04 -30.71 23.93
N GLN A 727 29.28 -31.22 25.13
CA GLN A 727 30.61 -31.35 25.74
C GLN A 727 31.39 -30.02 25.78
N GLY A 728 30.76 -28.91 26.00
CA GLY A 728 31.36 -27.59 26.05
C GLY A 728 31.53 -26.92 24.69
N TYR A 729 31.10 -27.51 23.61
CA TYR A 729 31.15 -26.96 22.26
C TYR A 729 29.78 -26.49 21.78
N VAL A 730 29.74 -25.39 21.02
CA VAL A 730 28.59 -24.96 20.22
C VAL A 730 28.51 -25.83 18.98
N VAL A 731 27.40 -26.49 18.75
CA VAL A 731 27.17 -27.43 17.64
C VAL A 731 26.03 -27.00 16.77
N LEU A 732 26.27 -26.96 15.45
CA LEU A 732 25.23 -26.86 14.41
C LEU A 732 24.86 -28.27 13.96
N ALA A 733 23.56 -28.59 13.98
CA ALA A 733 23.06 -29.90 13.57
C ALA A 733 22.01 -29.77 12.48
N ALA A 734 22.09 -30.59 11.44
CA ALA A 734 21.09 -30.72 10.39
C ALA A 734 20.79 -32.21 10.19
N GLY A 735 19.62 -32.65 10.59
CA GLY A 735 19.30 -34.08 10.66
C GLY A 735 20.29 -34.83 11.53
N SER A 736 20.96 -35.83 10.95
CA SER A 736 22.00 -36.65 11.63
C SER A 736 23.41 -36.01 11.60
N HIS A 737 23.63 -34.97 10.76
CA HIS A 737 24.92 -34.34 10.64
C HIS A 737 25.13 -33.29 11.73
N GLU A 738 26.32 -33.32 12.36
CA GLU A 738 26.76 -32.32 13.35
C GLU A 738 28.05 -31.66 12.89
N LYS A 739 28.15 -30.33 13.03
CA LYS A 739 29.34 -29.53 12.84
C LYS A 739 29.66 -28.80 14.14
N VAL A 740 30.80 -29.07 14.74
CA VAL A 740 31.31 -28.28 15.86
C VAL A 740 31.70 -26.91 15.35
N LEU A 741 31.20 -25.86 15.99
CA LEU A 741 31.43 -24.49 15.61
C LEU A 741 32.60 -23.87 16.39
N SER A 742 32.52 -23.82 17.73
CA SER A 742 33.52 -23.18 18.61
C SER A 742 33.47 -23.78 20.00
N ASP A 743 34.59 -23.71 20.73
CA ASP A 743 34.66 -24.04 22.16
C ASP A 743 34.05 -22.92 23.01
N LEU A 744 33.14 -23.25 23.91
CA LEU A 744 32.46 -22.29 24.79
C LEU A 744 33.42 -21.62 25.79
N GLY A 745 34.49 -22.35 26.23
CA GLY A 745 35.55 -21.82 27.11
C GLY A 745 36.31 -20.67 26.45
N ASP A 746 36.74 -20.91 25.19
CA ASP A 746 37.44 -19.90 24.38
C ASP A 746 36.59 -18.66 24.13
N ILE A 747 35.29 -18.85 23.89
CA ILE A 747 34.35 -17.74 23.71
C ILE A 747 34.22 -16.92 25.00
N ARG A 748 34.09 -17.59 26.14
CA ARG A 748 33.94 -16.92 27.45
C ARG A 748 35.20 -16.15 27.86
N GLU A 749 36.38 -16.66 27.56
CA GLU A 749 37.65 -15.98 27.85
C GLU A 749 37.82 -14.68 27.03
N ARG A 750 37.27 -14.66 25.82
CA ARG A 750 37.34 -13.51 24.90
C ARG A 750 36.16 -12.53 25.02
N GLN A 751 35.06 -12.95 25.65
CA GLN A 751 33.90 -12.08 25.82
C GLN A 751 34.23 -10.81 26.61
N ASN A 752 33.71 -9.69 26.15
CA ASN A 752 33.74 -8.42 26.89
C ASN A 752 32.96 -8.56 28.20
N THR A 753 33.65 -8.45 29.34
CA THR A 753 33.05 -8.56 30.68
C THR A 753 31.97 -7.51 30.97
N ALA A 754 31.96 -6.39 30.25
CA ALA A 754 30.94 -5.36 30.34
C ALA A 754 29.66 -5.73 29.59
N PHE A 755 29.66 -6.74 28.73
CA PHE A 755 28.52 -7.19 27.93
C PHE A 755 28.40 -8.73 27.94
N PRO A 756 28.21 -9.36 29.10
CA PRO A 756 28.17 -10.80 29.20
C PRO A 756 26.94 -11.36 28.48
N MET A 757 27.16 -12.29 27.56
CA MET A 757 26.08 -13.04 26.93
C MET A 757 25.82 -14.34 27.70
N THR A 758 24.55 -14.69 27.88
CA THR A 758 24.15 -16.02 28.34
C THR A 758 24.40 -17.05 27.25
N GLU A 759 24.54 -18.33 27.61
CA GLU A 759 24.69 -19.41 26.63
C GLU A 759 23.49 -19.51 25.71
N GLU A 760 22.28 -19.34 26.24
CA GLU A 760 21.05 -19.30 25.46
C GLU A 760 21.06 -18.15 24.43
N ALA A 761 21.47 -16.94 24.84
CA ALA A 761 21.58 -15.80 23.92
C ALA A 761 22.61 -16.02 22.82
N LEU A 762 23.73 -16.66 23.16
CA LEU A 762 24.75 -17.04 22.18
C LEU A 762 24.19 -18.04 21.16
N LEU A 763 23.52 -19.10 21.63
CA LEU A 763 22.92 -20.11 20.75
C LEU A 763 21.83 -19.52 19.86
N ALA A 764 21.00 -18.61 20.39
CA ALA A 764 20.00 -17.88 19.62
C ALA A 764 20.64 -17.05 18.50
N ALA A 765 21.72 -16.30 18.81
CA ALA A 765 22.43 -15.49 17.83
C ALA A 765 23.10 -16.34 16.74
N VAL A 766 23.74 -17.46 17.12
CA VAL A 766 24.32 -18.44 16.18
C VAL A 766 23.25 -19.07 15.29
N ALA A 767 22.12 -19.51 15.86
CA ALA A 767 21.00 -20.08 15.11
C ALA A 767 20.42 -19.07 14.10
N THR A 768 20.28 -17.81 14.53
CA THR A 768 19.78 -16.72 13.68
C THR A 768 20.75 -16.40 12.54
N ALA A 769 22.04 -16.33 12.81
CA ALA A 769 23.05 -16.10 11.77
C ALA A 769 23.09 -17.26 10.76
N TRP A 770 22.95 -18.50 11.24
CA TRP A 770 22.85 -19.67 10.36
C TRP A 770 21.55 -19.69 9.55
N ALA A 771 20.47 -19.16 10.10
CA ALA A 771 19.22 -18.97 9.38
C ALA A 771 19.29 -17.88 8.29
N LEU A 772 20.23 -16.94 8.41
CA LEU A 772 20.58 -15.93 7.38
C LEU A 772 21.56 -16.44 6.32
N ASP A 773 21.86 -17.75 6.30
CA ASP A 773 22.84 -18.41 5.44
C ASP A 773 24.28 -17.87 5.58
N ILE A 774 24.61 -17.31 6.76
CA ILE A 774 25.99 -16.96 7.10
C ILE A 774 26.80 -18.24 7.31
N SER A 775 27.97 -18.32 6.68
CA SER A 775 28.79 -19.55 6.75
C SER A 775 29.21 -19.87 8.19
N PRO A 776 29.24 -21.16 8.59
CA PRO A 776 29.69 -21.54 9.94
C PRO A 776 31.06 -20.99 10.33
N ASP A 777 31.99 -20.92 9.39
CA ASP A 777 33.34 -20.42 9.66
C ASP A 777 33.34 -18.90 9.95
N LEU A 778 32.48 -18.15 9.28
CA LEU A 778 32.29 -16.72 9.55
C LEU A 778 31.57 -16.49 10.89
N ILE A 779 30.56 -17.35 11.21
CA ILE A 779 29.88 -17.31 12.51
C ILE A 779 30.91 -17.56 13.64
N ALA A 780 31.74 -18.59 13.52
CA ALA A 780 32.78 -18.91 14.50
C ALA A 780 33.74 -17.72 14.72
N ALA A 781 34.29 -17.18 13.64
CA ALA A 781 35.17 -16.01 13.72
C ALA A 781 34.45 -14.78 14.29
N GLY A 782 33.17 -14.58 13.94
CA GLY A 782 32.40 -13.44 14.40
C GLY A 782 32.03 -13.46 15.88
N ILE A 783 31.69 -14.62 16.45
CA ILE A 783 31.43 -14.74 17.89
C ILE A 783 32.67 -14.54 18.74
N GLU A 784 33.83 -14.93 18.20
CA GLU A 784 35.14 -14.73 18.87
C GLU A 784 35.61 -13.27 18.82
N THR A 785 35.22 -12.52 17.83
CA THR A 785 35.66 -11.14 17.59
C THR A 785 34.60 -10.08 17.91
N PHE A 786 33.48 -10.50 18.49
CA PHE A 786 32.41 -9.59 18.82
C PHE A 786 32.81 -8.56 19.89
N ASP A 787 32.80 -7.30 19.51
CA ASP A 787 32.96 -6.17 20.40
C ASP A 787 31.71 -5.28 20.35
N PRO A 788 30.93 -5.23 21.45
CA PRO A 788 29.70 -4.45 21.49
C PRO A 788 29.93 -2.93 21.44
N ASP A 789 31.07 -2.43 21.92
CA ASP A 789 31.39 -1.00 21.96
C ASP A 789 32.79 -0.73 21.37
N PRO A 790 32.96 -0.96 20.06
CA PRO A 790 34.23 -0.72 19.44
C PRO A 790 34.61 0.76 19.61
N GLN A 791 35.76 1.01 20.27
CA GLN A 791 36.32 2.35 20.34
C GLN A 791 36.45 2.90 18.92
N PRO A 792 36.05 4.16 18.65
CA PRO A 792 36.28 4.75 17.34
C PRO A 792 37.75 4.64 17.02
N VAL A 793 38.09 3.92 15.94
CA VAL A 793 39.48 3.86 15.43
C VAL A 793 39.85 5.30 15.13
N ARG A 794 40.64 5.93 16.01
CA ARG A 794 41.26 7.23 15.71
C ARG A 794 42.15 6.97 14.50
N PRO A 795 41.92 7.65 13.35
CA PRO A 795 42.86 7.51 12.25
C PRO A 795 44.23 7.88 12.76
N ALA A 796 45.17 6.95 12.66
CA ALA A 796 46.55 7.20 13.03
C ALA A 796 47.06 8.38 12.17
N GLY A 797 47.19 9.57 12.77
CA GLY A 797 47.73 10.73 12.11
C GLY A 797 46.82 11.94 11.90
N SER A 798 45.65 12.07 12.54
CA SER A 798 44.96 13.39 12.55
C SER A 798 45.53 14.28 13.65
N THR A 799 46.69 14.85 13.40
CA THR A 799 47.13 16.08 14.05
C THR A 799 46.20 17.19 13.61
N ALA A 800 45.65 17.88 14.60
CA ALA A 800 44.80 19.01 14.49
C ALA A 800 45.14 19.98 13.35
N PHE A 801 44.26 20.09 12.38
CA PHE A 801 44.16 21.25 11.52
C PHE A 801 42.69 21.64 11.50
N PHE A 802 42.29 22.46 12.46
CA PHE A 802 41.26 23.49 12.35
C PHE A 802 41.33 24.34 13.62
N ARG A 803 42.02 25.46 13.52
CA ARG A 803 41.80 26.68 14.28
C ARG A 803 40.96 27.61 13.41
#